data_c2de969fa8cf72b36bf0ed75f5639db4
#
_entry.id   c2de969fa8cf72b36bf0ed75f5639db4
#
_cell.length_a   1.000
_cell.length_b   1.000
_cell.length_c   1.000
_cell.angle_alpha   90.00
_cell.angle_beta   90.00
_cell.angle_gamma   90.00
#
_symmetry.space_group_name_H-M   'P 1'
#
loop_
_entity.id
_entity.type
_entity.pdbx_description
1 polymer ?
#
loop_
_entity_poly.entity_id
_entity_poly.type
_entity_poly.pdbx_seq_one_letter_code
_entity_poly.pdbx_strand_id
1 'polypeptide(L)'
;MSQTPEFHPAFEFVRQHYIESLNLNVEHYKHKVTGAEHYHLSAEDPQNVFMVALRTVPMDSTGVAHILEHTVLCGSEKYPVRDPFFMMIRRSLNTFMNAFTSSDWTAYPFATENRKDFQNLLQVYLDAVFFPNLDVLDFAQEGHRFEFEEPENPQSDLTYKGVVFNEMKGAMSSPIATLWQTFTRELYPTSTYHYNSGGDPKDIPDLSHQQLIDFHQLHYHPSNSVFMTYGDLPAIEHQTQFEELALSRFNEKVEVIKVPSEQRLSSPKKVVETYALNEESLEHKTHIVLGWLLGENKNELDVLKGHLLAAVLLDNSASPLRQVLEETELADAPSPLCGLEDSNKEMVFAVGVQGSEAEHTDAIESLILDELKRIAEEGVSAEQVEAMLHQLELSQRELGGDSYPYGLELILQSLAGSMHDGNPIALLDTDSALNELGEEVKNPDFIPNLIREWILDNPHRICLTLVPDGEQAEREEAEEKARLAKIKAGLSDAETQAIIDQAMALKARQEQEDDASILPEVTKEDIPADIKVAQPKLKASTDTPYTAYEVGTNGLVYEQLVIDIPELTEDEKAVMPLFNSFLTELGSADRSYLETQALQAMVTGGVGGKSSIRANIHDARQYHSHYILSGKALNRNHARLTDLLNESLAKVRFDETARIKDLMGQVRSSVDHGVTGSGHVHAMRASMQNFSPVAKWQFERSGFAGIQTIKAQHKAISEADGMDLLLEHFESIRNKLVSARKQALLVADDNGLDASLSQMQSAWSD
;
A
#
# COMPACT_ATOMS: atom_id res chain seq x y z
N MET A 1 26.74 -26.50 14.66
CA MET A 1 25.92 -25.91 15.73
C MET A 1 26.24 -24.43 15.72
N SER A 2 25.33 -23.58 15.28
CA SER A 2 25.51 -22.13 15.39
C SER A 2 25.64 -21.77 16.88
N GLN A 3 26.58 -20.89 17.21
CA GLN A 3 26.67 -20.37 18.58
C GLN A 3 25.41 -19.55 18.86
N THR A 4 24.87 -19.70 20.10
CA THR A 4 23.77 -18.83 20.56
C THR A 4 24.26 -17.39 20.48
N PRO A 5 23.48 -16.46 19.87
CA PRO A 5 23.83 -15.06 19.82
C PRO A 5 24.01 -14.46 21.23
N GLU A 6 24.76 -13.38 21.33
CA GLU A 6 24.87 -12.62 22.58
C GLU A 6 23.59 -11.81 22.80
N PHE A 7 23.04 -11.84 24.01
CA PHE A 7 21.79 -11.12 24.34
C PHE A 7 21.81 -10.60 25.79
N HIS A 8 20.96 -9.60 26.05
CA HIS A 8 20.90 -8.94 27.35
C HIS A 8 20.30 -9.87 28.43
N PRO A 9 20.84 -9.88 29.70
CA PRO A 9 20.38 -10.77 30.76
C PRO A 9 18.91 -10.68 31.14
N ALA A 10 18.24 -9.56 30.89
CA ALA A 10 16.79 -9.40 31.11
C ALA A 10 15.93 -10.19 30.10
N PHE A 11 16.52 -10.66 29.02
CA PHE A 11 15.87 -11.47 28.01
C PHE A 11 16.21 -12.95 28.16
N GLU A 12 15.38 -13.80 27.61
CA GLU A 12 15.65 -15.21 27.34
C GLU A 12 15.69 -15.43 25.83
N PHE A 13 16.67 -16.21 25.38
CA PHE A 13 16.75 -16.66 24.00
C PHE A 13 15.75 -17.80 23.78
N VAL A 14 14.88 -17.66 22.77
CA VAL A 14 13.87 -18.66 22.43
C VAL A 14 14.39 -19.57 21.31
N ARG A 15 14.75 -18.97 20.17
CA ARG A 15 15.25 -19.68 18.98
C ARG A 15 15.94 -18.73 18.02
N GLN A 16 16.66 -19.31 17.06
CA GLN A 16 17.10 -18.61 15.84
C GLN A 16 16.84 -19.49 14.63
N HIS A 17 16.67 -18.86 13.49
CA HIS A 17 16.46 -19.53 12.22
C HIS A 17 17.09 -18.73 11.09
N TYR A 18 17.89 -19.42 10.25
CA TYR A 18 18.50 -18.81 9.08
C TYR A 18 17.62 -19.08 7.85
N ILE A 19 17.20 -18.02 7.16
CA ILE A 19 16.40 -18.06 5.94
C ILE A 19 17.35 -17.89 4.77
N GLU A 20 17.58 -18.96 4.02
CA GLU A 20 18.56 -19.00 2.94
C GLU A 20 18.17 -18.07 1.78
N SER A 21 16.91 -18.09 1.39
CA SER A 21 16.35 -17.26 0.30
C SER A 21 16.46 -15.75 0.56
N LEU A 22 16.49 -15.31 1.82
CA LEU A 22 16.63 -13.90 2.20
C LEU A 22 18.05 -13.55 2.69
N ASN A 23 18.94 -14.54 2.84
CA ASN A 23 20.25 -14.41 3.51
C ASN A 23 20.11 -13.72 4.88
N LEU A 24 19.15 -14.14 5.67
CA LEU A 24 18.69 -13.49 6.88
C LEU A 24 18.71 -14.44 8.07
N ASN A 25 19.27 -14.01 9.21
CA ASN A 25 19.16 -14.77 10.45
C ASN A 25 18.11 -14.14 11.36
N VAL A 26 17.00 -14.83 11.62
CA VAL A 26 15.94 -14.34 12.52
C VAL A 26 16.15 -14.91 13.91
N GLU A 27 16.31 -14.02 14.88
CA GLU A 27 16.54 -14.33 16.28
C GLU A 27 15.30 -13.94 17.09
N HIS A 28 14.80 -14.84 17.93
CA HIS A 28 13.62 -14.61 18.76
C HIS A 28 13.99 -14.64 20.23
N TYR A 29 13.59 -13.61 20.94
CA TYR A 29 13.83 -13.40 22.36
C TYR A 29 12.55 -13.02 23.08
N LYS A 30 12.54 -13.20 24.39
CA LYS A 30 11.43 -12.82 25.27
C LYS A 30 11.93 -12.12 26.52
N HIS A 31 11.37 -10.97 26.84
CA HIS A 31 11.70 -10.28 28.08
C HIS A 31 11.14 -11.03 29.29
N LYS A 32 11.98 -11.34 30.29
CA LYS A 32 11.68 -12.25 31.41
C LYS A 32 10.57 -11.74 32.29
N VAL A 33 10.47 -10.42 32.54
CA VAL A 33 9.51 -9.83 33.46
C VAL A 33 8.18 -9.60 32.76
N THR A 34 8.15 -8.87 31.65
CA THR A 34 6.92 -8.47 30.99
C THR A 34 6.41 -9.49 29.98
N GLY A 35 7.30 -10.38 29.48
CA GLY A 35 6.97 -11.30 28.41
C GLY A 35 6.90 -10.65 27.03
N ALA A 36 7.36 -9.40 26.88
CA ALA A 36 7.49 -8.74 25.58
C ALA A 36 8.35 -9.56 24.63
N GLU A 37 7.93 -9.73 23.40
CA GLU A 37 8.67 -10.47 22.38
C GLU A 37 9.57 -9.55 21.59
N HIS A 38 10.78 -10.00 21.26
CA HIS A 38 11.70 -9.31 20.40
C HIS A 38 12.16 -10.26 19.27
N TYR A 39 11.84 -9.89 18.04
CA TYR A 39 12.35 -10.52 16.82
C TYR A 39 13.40 -9.61 16.22
N HIS A 40 14.63 -10.14 16.08
CA HIS A 40 15.73 -9.44 15.42
C HIS A 40 16.04 -10.12 14.09
N LEU A 41 15.85 -9.39 13.00
CA LEU A 41 16.16 -9.79 11.65
C LEU A 41 17.59 -9.35 11.35
N SER A 42 18.57 -10.19 11.70
CA SER A 42 20.00 -9.88 11.59
C SER A 42 20.47 -9.99 10.13
N ALA A 43 20.90 -8.88 9.56
CA ALA A 43 21.37 -8.76 8.18
C ALA A 43 22.66 -7.94 8.09
N GLU A 44 23.47 -8.16 7.05
CA GLU A 44 24.65 -7.32 6.75
C GLU A 44 24.24 -6.03 6.03
N ASP A 45 23.29 -5.30 6.61
CA ASP A 45 22.72 -4.06 6.07
C ASP A 45 22.86 -2.93 7.10
N PRO A 46 23.55 -1.82 6.77
CA PRO A 46 23.68 -0.67 7.67
C PRO A 46 22.39 0.11 7.86
N GLN A 47 21.36 -0.10 7.01
CA GLN A 47 20.04 0.50 7.21
C GLN A 47 19.29 -0.24 8.31
N ASN A 48 19.50 0.19 9.54
CA ASN A 48 18.83 -0.40 10.69
C ASN A 48 17.40 0.09 10.83
N VAL A 49 16.50 -0.84 11.13
CA VAL A 49 15.06 -0.59 11.33
C VAL A 49 14.67 -0.98 12.75
N PHE A 50 13.86 -0.17 13.37
CA PHE A 50 13.16 -0.47 14.61
C PHE A 50 11.65 -0.36 14.38
N MET A 51 10.89 -1.22 15.02
CA MET A 51 9.44 -1.10 15.15
C MET A 51 9.00 -1.67 16.49
N VAL A 52 8.12 -0.96 17.20
CA VAL A 52 7.30 -1.53 18.26
C VAL A 52 5.85 -1.52 17.80
N ALA A 53 5.22 -2.69 17.83
CA ALA A 53 3.81 -2.86 17.48
C ALA A 53 3.02 -3.31 18.72
N LEU A 54 1.86 -2.70 18.93
CA LEU A 54 0.96 -2.99 20.04
C LEU A 54 -0.37 -3.51 19.51
N ARG A 55 -0.95 -4.50 20.17
CA ARG A 55 -2.31 -4.97 19.85
C ARG A 55 -3.30 -3.94 20.35
N THR A 56 -3.93 -3.22 19.44
CA THR A 56 -4.97 -2.21 19.72
C THR A 56 -6.27 -2.67 19.09
N VAL A 57 -7.23 -3.03 19.91
CA VAL A 57 -8.48 -3.68 19.49
C VAL A 57 -9.67 -2.79 19.86
N PRO A 58 -9.97 -1.74 19.05
CA PRO A 58 -11.13 -0.88 19.29
C PRO A 58 -12.43 -1.66 19.01
N MET A 59 -13.45 -1.38 19.81
CA MET A 59 -14.78 -1.99 19.68
C MET A 59 -15.87 -0.93 19.43
N ASP A 60 -15.48 0.18 18.83
CA ASP A 60 -16.34 1.25 18.31
C ASP A 60 -15.60 2.02 17.20
N SER A 61 -16.30 2.92 16.54
CA SER A 61 -15.75 3.76 15.45
C SER A 61 -15.37 5.17 15.91
N THR A 62 -15.06 5.36 17.19
CA THR A 62 -14.61 6.67 17.72
C THR A 62 -13.19 7.04 17.28
N GLY A 63 -12.45 6.11 16.65
CA GLY A 63 -11.08 6.32 16.24
C GLY A 63 -10.08 6.42 17.38
N VAL A 64 -10.40 5.83 18.54
CA VAL A 64 -9.57 5.91 19.76
C VAL A 64 -8.13 5.46 19.51
N ALA A 65 -7.93 4.39 18.71
CA ALA A 65 -6.59 3.89 18.40
C ALA A 65 -5.79 4.89 17.52
N HIS A 66 -6.42 5.50 16.52
CA HIS A 66 -5.81 6.47 15.62
C HIS A 66 -5.52 7.81 16.33
N ILE A 67 -6.49 8.32 17.10
CA ILE A 67 -6.29 9.53 17.90
C ILE A 67 -5.18 9.34 18.93
N LEU A 68 -5.09 8.13 19.52
CA LEU A 68 -4.01 7.80 20.44
C LEU A 68 -2.66 7.73 19.74
N GLU A 69 -2.58 7.15 18.53
CA GLU A 69 -1.37 7.14 17.70
C GLU A 69 -0.79 8.55 17.56
N HIS A 70 -1.62 9.54 17.19
CA HIS A 70 -1.24 10.94 17.10
C HIS A 70 -0.84 11.52 18.46
N THR A 71 -1.66 11.32 19.48
CA THR A 71 -1.54 11.97 20.77
C THR A 71 -0.29 11.52 21.56
N VAL A 72 0.14 10.24 21.44
CA VAL A 72 1.37 9.76 22.09
C VAL A 72 2.62 10.44 21.55
N LEU A 73 2.60 10.92 20.31
CA LEU A 73 3.71 11.61 19.65
C LEU A 73 3.77 13.11 19.96
N CYS A 74 2.78 13.65 20.70
CA CYS A 74 2.68 15.07 21.02
C CYS A 74 3.50 15.53 22.25
N GLY A 75 4.17 14.58 22.92
CA GLY A 75 5.03 14.87 24.08
C GLY A 75 4.99 13.78 25.12
N SER A 76 6.10 13.57 25.80
CA SER A 76 6.30 12.47 26.73
C SER A 76 7.04 12.91 27.99
N GLU A 77 7.19 12.00 28.95
CA GLU A 77 7.79 12.31 30.27
C GLU A 77 9.20 12.92 30.15
N LYS A 78 10.05 12.33 29.32
CA LYS A 78 11.42 12.78 29.09
C LYS A 78 11.51 13.94 28.09
N TYR A 79 10.58 13.98 27.15
CA TYR A 79 10.55 14.97 26.07
C TYR A 79 9.21 15.75 26.07
N PRO A 80 8.96 16.59 27.10
CA PRO A 80 7.71 17.33 27.26
C PRO A 80 7.63 18.58 26.36
N VAL A 81 8.10 18.48 25.12
CA VAL A 81 7.94 19.49 24.07
C VAL A 81 6.77 19.12 23.18
N ARG A 82 6.17 20.12 22.56
CA ARG A 82 5.12 19.89 21.59
C ARG A 82 5.71 19.28 20.32
N ASP A 83 5.08 18.23 19.82
CA ASP A 83 5.40 17.56 18.57
C ASP A 83 6.86 17.11 18.44
N PRO A 84 7.45 16.39 19.43
CA PRO A 84 8.84 15.94 19.37
C PRO A 84 9.11 15.09 18.13
N PHE A 85 8.12 14.36 17.64
CA PHE A 85 8.18 13.57 16.41
C PHE A 85 8.50 14.45 15.18
N PHE A 86 7.73 15.50 14.95
CA PHE A 86 7.96 16.40 13.81
C PHE A 86 9.26 17.22 13.97
N MET A 87 9.65 17.50 15.20
CA MET A 87 10.96 18.12 15.47
C MET A 87 12.10 17.17 15.08
N MET A 88 12.00 15.88 15.40
CA MET A 88 13.01 14.87 15.07
C MET A 88 13.16 14.65 13.56
N ILE A 89 12.10 14.68 12.77
CA ILE A 89 12.18 14.58 11.29
C ILE A 89 13.19 15.59 10.71
N ARG A 90 13.30 16.79 11.30
CA ARG A 90 14.20 17.85 10.84
C ARG A 90 15.60 17.79 11.44
N ARG A 91 15.84 16.93 12.44
CA ARG A 91 17.06 16.86 13.25
C ARG A 91 17.75 15.50 13.17
N SER A 92 17.24 14.63 12.37
CA SER A 92 17.63 13.24 12.21
C SER A 92 18.20 12.98 10.81
N LEU A 93 18.95 11.89 10.68
CA LEU A 93 19.40 11.31 9.41
C LEU A 93 18.53 10.10 9.02
N ASN A 94 17.28 10.09 9.48
CA ASN A 94 16.35 8.99 9.19
C ASN A 94 16.17 8.79 7.69
N THR A 95 16.02 7.54 7.30
CA THR A 95 15.55 7.14 5.97
C THR A 95 14.06 6.88 5.96
N PHE A 96 13.47 6.67 7.16
CA PHE A 96 12.05 6.51 7.37
C PHE A 96 11.67 6.85 8.82
N MET A 97 10.56 7.56 9.01
CA MET A 97 9.91 7.78 10.30
C MET A 97 8.40 7.86 10.07
N ASN A 98 7.64 7.06 10.81
CA ASN A 98 6.18 7.10 10.74
C ASN A 98 5.55 6.47 11.99
N ALA A 99 4.20 6.47 12.03
CA ALA A 99 3.39 5.62 12.85
C ALA A 99 2.26 5.03 11.98
N PHE A 100 1.71 3.89 12.38
CA PHE A 100 0.66 3.18 11.63
C PHE A 100 -0.43 2.72 12.58
N THR A 101 -1.67 2.98 12.24
CA THR A 101 -2.85 2.35 12.87
C THR A 101 -3.55 1.46 11.87
N SER A 102 -3.61 0.17 12.18
CA SER A 102 -4.40 -0.84 11.47
C SER A 102 -5.69 -1.13 12.24
N SER A 103 -6.44 -2.12 11.80
CA SER A 103 -7.72 -2.48 12.45
C SER A 103 -7.57 -3.06 13.86
N ASP A 104 -6.42 -3.70 14.16
CA ASP A 104 -6.20 -4.42 15.42
C ASP A 104 -4.79 -4.28 16.00
N TRP A 105 -3.96 -3.42 15.38
CA TRP A 105 -2.65 -3.05 15.91
C TRP A 105 -2.27 -1.61 15.56
N THR A 106 -1.39 -1.04 16.40
CA THR A 106 -0.74 0.25 16.15
C THR A 106 0.77 0.07 16.26
N ALA A 107 1.54 0.61 15.32
CA ALA A 107 2.99 0.41 15.27
C ALA A 107 3.75 1.72 15.02
N TYR A 108 4.95 1.80 15.59
CA TYR A 108 5.82 2.97 15.56
C TYR A 108 7.19 2.58 14.97
N PRO A 109 7.35 2.62 13.64
CA PRO A 109 8.59 2.30 12.96
C PRO A 109 9.47 3.53 12.68
N PHE A 110 10.78 3.30 12.66
CA PHE A 110 11.74 4.18 12.01
C PHE A 110 12.91 3.40 11.40
N ALA A 111 13.64 4.02 10.48
CA ALA A 111 14.85 3.49 9.89
C ALA A 111 15.91 4.56 9.69
N THR A 112 17.19 4.18 9.84
CA THR A 112 18.35 5.05 9.60
C THR A 112 19.61 4.22 9.35
N GLU A 113 20.54 4.74 8.53
CA GLU A 113 21.88 4.15 8.37
C GLU A 113 22.88 4.64 9.42
N ASN A 114 22.50 5.60 10.27
CA ASN A 114 23.38 6.22 11.25
C ASN A 114 23.12 5.68 12.66
N ARG A 115 24.13 5.04 13.28
CA ARG A 115 24.00 4.41 14.61
C ARG A 115 23.67 5.40 15.74
N LYS A 116 24.20 6.62 15.71
CA LYS A 116 23.86 7.65 16.71
C LYS A 116 22.44 8.12 16.54
N ASP A 117 22.02 8.32 15.30
CA ASP A 117 20.66 8.70 15.00
C ASP A 117 19.65 7.62 15.39
N PHE A 118 19.98 6.34 15.15
CA PHE A 118 19.20 5.20 15.64
C PHE A 118 18.96 5.27 17.15
N GLN A 119 19.99 5.51 17.92
CA GLN A 119 19.88 5.64 19.38
C GLN A 119 19.06 6.87 19.79
N ASN A 120 19.21 7.97 19.08
CA ASN A 120 18.43 9.18 19.30
C ASN A 120 16.93 8.97 19.06
N LEU A 121 16.60 8.36 17.92
CA LEU A 121 15.21 8.06 17.58
C LEU A 121 14.58 7.05 18.52
N LEU A 122 15.31 5.99 18.87
CA LEU A 122 14.83 4.96 19.78
C LEU A 122 14.43 5.52 21.15
N GLN A 123 15.24 6.46 21.71
CA GLN A 123 14.94 7.11 22.97
C GLN A 123 13.61 7.90 22.90
N VAL A 124 13.41 8.66 21.82
CA VAL A 124 12.19 9.47 21.65
C VAL A 124 10.97 8.57 21.44
N TYR A 125 11.08 7.53 20.61
CA TYR A 125 9.97 6.62 20.31
C TYR A 125 9.53 5.81 21.54
N LEU A 126 10.48 5.23 22.28
CA LEU A 126 10.14 4.44 23.47
C LEU A 126 9.51 5.29 24.57
N ASP A 127 10.00 6.51 24.78
CA ASP A 127 9.43 7.43 25.77
C ASP A 127 8.03 7.88 25.34
N ALA A 128 7.85 8.22 24.07
CA ALA A 128 6.55 8.60 23.52
C ALA A 128 5.52 7.48 23.65
N VAL A 129 5.85 6.25 23.22
CA VAL A 129 4.92 5.13 23.20
C VAL A 129 4.51 4.68 24.60
N PHE A 130 5.47 4.54 25.54
CA PHE A 130 5.19 3.96 26.85
C PHE A 130 4.94 4.99 27.94
N PHE A 131 5.36 6.24 27.77
CA PHE A 131 5.25 7.28 28.80
C PHE A 131 4.78 8.63 28.23
N PRO A 132 3.73 8.63 27.39
CA PRO A 132 3.20 9.88 26.83
C PRO A 132 2.54 10.73 27.91
N ASN A 133 2.51 12.04 27.71
CA ASN A 133 1.82 12.97 28.60
C ASN A 133 0.29 12.88 28.48
N LEU A 134 -0.24 12.57 27.31
CA LEU A 134 -1.66 12.53 26.97
C LEU A 134 -2.41 13.78 27.47
N ASP A 135 -1.86 14.96 27.18
CA ASP A 135 -2.42 16.23 27.59
C ASP A 135 -3.79 16.47 26.94
N VAL A 136 -4.72 17.08 27.70
CA VAL A 136 -6.07 17.35 27.19
C VAL A 136 -6.09 18.31 26.00
N LEU A 137 -5.10 19.20 25.88
CA LEU A 137 -4.99 20.09 24.73
C LEU A 137 -4.44 19.37 23.50
N ASP A 138 -3.58 18.35 23.69
CA ASP A 138 -3.11 17.50 22.58
C ASP A 138 -4.27 16.64 22.06
N PHE A 139 -5.06 16.04 22.96
CA PHE A 139 -6.30 15.36 22.56
C PHE A 139 -7.27 16.29 21.80
N ALA A 140 -7.46 17.52 22.29
CA ALA A 140 -8.34 18.49 21.63
C ALA A 140 -7.80 18.96 20.27
N GLN A 141 -6.47 18.97 20.07
CA GLN A 141 -5.85 19.30 18.79
C GLN A 141 -5.90 18.13 17.82
N GLU A 142 -5.44 16.97 18.25
CA GLU A 142 -5.28 15.80 17.37
C GLU A 142 -6.61 15.05 17.15
N GLY A 143 -7.39 14.83 18.19
CA GLY A 143 -8.66 14.10 18.09
C GLY A 143 -9.81 14.98 17.60
N HIS A 144 -10.53 15.55 18.56
CA HIS A 144 -11.63 16.46 18.27
C HIS A 144 -11.88 17.45 19.42
N ARG A 145 -12.55 18.55 19.08
CA ARG A 145 -13.05 19.54 20.06
C ARG A 145 -14.24 20.30 19.48
N PHE A 146 -15.02 20.90 20.37
CA PHE A 146 -15.92 21.97 20.01
C PHE A 146 -15.17 23.30 19.90
N GLU A 147 -15.46 24.07 18.88
CA GLU A 147 -14.93 25.41 18.71
C GLU A 147 -15.98 26.29 18.02
N PHE A 148 -16.11 27.55 18.42
CA PHE A 148 -16.95 28.50 17.66
C PHE A 148 -16.24 28.85 16.35
N GLU A 149 -17.01 29.07 15.26
CA GLU A 149 -16.46 29.44 13.95
C GLU A 149 -15.58 30.69 14.07
N GLU A 150 -16.01 31.67 14.89
CA GLU A 150 -15.17 32.76 15.39
C GLU A 150 -14.81 32.42 16.86
N PRO A 151 -13.59 32.00 17.21
CA PRO A 151 -13.27 31.34 18.47
C PRO A 151 -13.65 32.11 19.75
N GLU A 152 -13.63 33.44 19.69
CA GLU A 152 -14.00 34.31 20.84
C GLU A 152 -15.47 34.79 20.78
N ASN A 153 -16.24 34.42 19.75
CA ASN A 153 -17.61 34.87 19.56
C ASN A 153 -18.62 33.74 19.78
N PRO A 154 -19.25 33.60 20.95
CA PRO A 154 -20.22 32.56 21.24
C PRO A 154 -21.51 32.67 20.42
N GLN A 155 -21.72 33.77 19.68
CA GLN A 155 -22.87 33.93 18.78
C GLN A 155 -22.63 33.27 17.42
N SER A 156 -21.36 33.06 16.99
CA SER A 156 -21.03 32.31 15.79
C SER A 156 -21.39 30.83 15.94
N ASP A 157 -21.49 30.11 14.84
CA ASP A 157 -21.87 28.69 14.88
C ASP A 157 -20.82 27.84 15.60
N LEU A 158 -21.29 26.80 16.30
CA LEU A 158 -20.41 25.80 16.90
C LEU A 158 -19.98 24.81 15.81
N THR A 159 -18.72 24.40 15.82
CA THR A 159 -18.14 23.47 14.87
C THR A 159 -17.31 22.39 15.57
N TYR A 160 -17.12 21.25 14.92
CA TYR A 160 -16.08 20.28 15.28
C TYR A 160 -14.77 20.65 14.62
N LYS A 161 -13.67 20.55 15.35
CA LYS A 161 -12.29 20.67 14.85
C LYS A 161 -11.42 19.60 15.47
N GLY A 162 -10.39 19.18 14.75
CA GLY A 162 -9.39 18.18 15.17
C GLY A 162 -8.62 17.69 13.94
N VAL A 163 -7.40 17.25 14.14
CA VAL A 163 -6.56 16.75 13.02
C VAL A 163 -7.16 15.46 12.48
N VAL A 164 -7.32 14.43 13.33
CA VAL A 164 -7.89 13.14 12.93
C VAL A 164 -9.34 13.27 12.48
N PHE A 165 -10.15 14.10 13.15
CA PHE A 165 -11.53 14.37 12.70
C PHE A 165 -11.57 14.88 11.25
N ASN A 166 -10.74 15.87 10.91
CA ASN A 166 -10.71 16.43 9.57
C ASN A 166 -10.08 15.46 8.55
N GLU A 167 -9.04 14.72 8.95
CA GLU A 167 -8.41 13.69 8.13
C GLU A 167 -9.42 12.61 7.74
N MET A 168 -10.15 12.08 8.71
CA MET A 168 -11.15 11.03 8.46
C MET A 168 -12.34 11.56 7.67
N LYS A 169 -12.74 12.82 7.88
CA LYS A 169 -13.77 13.47 7.03
C LYS A 169 -13.31 13.56 5.57
N GLY A 170 -12.03 13.82 5.34
CA GLY A 170 -11.40 13.76 4.01
C GLY A 170 -11.31 12.34 3.45
N ALA A 171 -10.81 11.39 4.24
CA ALA A 171 -10.63 10.00 3.82
C ALA A 171 -11.98 9.35 3.43
N MET A 172 -13.02 9.53 4.24
CA MET A 172 -14.36 8.97 3.99
C MET A 172 -15.12 9.69 2.87
N SER A 173 -14.59 10.76 2.29
CA SER A 173 -15.12 11.34 1.03
C SER A 173 -14.75 10.51 -0.21
N SER A 174 -13.83 9.54 -0.08
CA SER A 174 -13.46 8.63 -1.16
C SER A 174 -14.49 7.51 -1.31
N PRO A 175 -15.07 7.29 -2.50
CA PRO A 175 -15.98 6.16 -2.76
C PRO A 175 -15.35 4.80 -2.40
N ILE A 176 -14.04 4.63 -2.68
CA ILE A 176 -13.32 3.37 -2.41
C ILE A 176 -13.10 3.16 -0.91
N ALA A 177 -12.80 4.21 -0.14
CA ALA A 177 -12.69 4.10 1.32
C ALA A 177 -14.05 3.74 1.94
N THR A 178 -15.14 4.36 1.48
CA THR A 178 -16.50 4.03 1.89
C THR A 178 -16.88 2.59 1.49
N LEU A 179 -16.51 2.16 0.29
CA LEU A 179 -16.72 0.78 -0.17
C LEU A 179 -16.01 -0.22 0.74
N TRP A 180 -14.72 -0.02 1.03
CA TRP A 180 -13.94 -0.88 1.90
C TRP A 180 -14.53 -0.94 3.32
N GLN A 181 -14.81 0.20 3.93
CA GLN A 181 -15.35 0.28 5.27
C GLN A 181 -16.74 -0.36 5.39
N THR A 182 -17.61 -0.13 4.39
CA THR A 182 -18.93 -0.77 4.34
C THR A 182 -18.81 -2.28 4.15
N PHE A 183 -17.90 -2.70 3.27
CA PHE A 183 -17.64 -4.11 3.00
C PHE A 183 -17.15 -4.87 4.23
N THR A 184 -16.14 -4.33 4.95
CA THR A 184 -15.61 -4.96 6.16
C THR A 184 -16.64 -4.94 7.31
N ARG A 185 -17.37 -3.85 7.50
CA ARG A 185 -18.46 -3.76 8.48
C ARG A 185 -19.48 -4.89 8.32
N GLU A 186 -19.84 -5.19 7.08
CA GLU A 186 -20.86 -6.20 6.79
C GLU A 186 -20.32 -7.63 6.81
N LEU A 187 -19.04 -7.81 6.49
CA LEU A 187 -18.36 -9.10 6.49
C LEU A 187 -17.94 -9.54 7.90
N TYR A 188 -17.65 -8.59 8.80
CA TYR A 188 -17.22 -8.83 10.17
C TYR A 188 -18.22 -8.26 11.20
N PRO A 189 -19.41 -8.85 11.38
CA PRO A 189 -20.46 -8.26 12.20
C PRO A 189 -20.17 -8.21 13.70
N THR A 190 -19.17 -8.95 14.23
CA THR A 190 -18.98 -9.09 15.68
C THR A 190 -17.57 -8.81 16.19
N SER A 191 -16.59 -8.69 15.30
CA SER A 191 -15.19 -8.43 15.67
C SER A 191 -14.80 -6.97 15.51
N THR A 192 -13.54 -6.63 15.87
CA THR A 192 -12.99 -5.27 15.71
C THR A 192 -13.05 -4.77 14.28
N TYR A 193 -12.97 -5.66 13.30
CA TYR A 193 -12.99 -5.31 11.87
C TYR A 193 -14.35 -4.78 11.36
N HIS A 194 -15.39 -4.88 12.20
CA HIS A 194 -16.67 -4.19 11.99
C HIS A 194 -16.54 -2.68 12.03
N TYR A 195 -15.64 -2.20 12.88
CA TYR A 195 -15.49 -0.78 13.19
C TYR A 195 -14.42 -0.11 12.33
N ASN A 196 -14.57 1.20 12.13
CA ASN A 196 -13.53 2.00 11.51
C ASN A 196 -12.47 2.39 12.55
N SER A 197 -11.33 1.69 12.57
CA SER A 197 -10.24 1.95 13.52
C SER A 197 -9.64 3.35 13.36
N GLY A 198 -9.71 3.94 12.16
CA GLY A 198 -9.34 5.33 11.91
C GLY A 198 -10.32 6.34 12.49
N GLY A 199 -11.57 5.91 12.71
CA GLY A 199 -12.67 6.72 13.22
C GLY A 199 -13.69 7.11 12.15
N ASP A 200 -14.98 6.96 12.47
CA ASP A 200 -16.05 7.54 11.65
C ASP A 200 -16.26 9.00 12.10
N PRO A 201 -16.29 9.98 11.18
CA PRO A 201 -16.55 11.38 11.53
C PRO A 201 -17.83 11.62 12.35
N LYS A 202 -18.80 10.72 12.26
CA LYS A 202 -20.04 10.79 13.07
C LYS A 202 -19.81 10.38 14.52
N ASP A 203 -18.88 9.45 14.76
CA ASP A 203 -18.61 8.81 16.05
C ASP A 203 -17.40 9.42 16.77
N ILE A 204 -16.39 9.93 16.04
CA ILE A 204 -15.21 10.59 16.62
C ILE A 204 -15.57 11.61 17.71
N PRO A 205 -16.61 12.49 17.54
CA PRO A 205 -16.96 13.46 18.57
C PRO A 205 -17.51 12.87 19.87
N ASP A 206 -17.77 11.58 19.93
CA ASP A 206 -18.27 10.90 21.13
C ASP A 206 -17.14 10.35 22.01
N LEU A 207 -15.87 10.37 21.51
CA LEU A 207 -14.70 9.96 22.30
C LEU A 207 -14.36 11.01 23.35
N SER A 208 -14.25 10.61 24.60
CA SER A 208 -13.74 11.45 25.67
C SER A 208 -12.23 11.27 25.89
N HIS A 209 -11.58 12.30 26.39
CA HIS A 209 -10.16 12.24 26.78
C HIS A 209 -9.87 11.11 27.81
N GLN A 210 -10.80 10.84 28.74
CA GLN A 210 -10.63 9.76 29.71
C GLN A 210 -10.64 8.37 29.04
N GLN A 211 -11.49 8.16 28.04
CA GLN A 211 -11.49 6.89 27.27
C GLN A 211 -10.18 6.69 26.51
N LEU A 212 -9.58 7.77 25.98
CA LEU A 212 -8.26 7.72 25.36
C LEU A 212 -7.17 7.27 26.36
N ILE A 213 -7.17 7.85 27.56
CA ILE A 213 -6.24 7.48 28.65
C ILE A 213 -6.45 6.01 29.05
N ASP A 214 -7.70 5.60 29.24
CA ASP A 214 -8.05 4.21 29.63
C ASP A 214 -7.62 3.22 28.54
N PHE A 215 -7.76 3.59 27.26
CA PHE A 215 -7.34 2.77 26.14
C PHE A 215 -5.81 2.63 26.09
N HIS A 216 -5.06 3.71 26.33
CA HIS A 216 -3.61 3.65 26.44
C HIS A 216 -3.17 2.72 27.59
N GLN A 217 -3.74 2.89 28.79
CA GLN A 217 -3.40 2.05 29.95
C GLN A 217 -3.67 0.57 29.72
N LEU A 218 -4.70 0.23 28.96
CA LEU A 218 -5.06 -1.14 28.64
C LEU A 218 -4.14 -1.76 27.58
N HIS A 219 -3.84 -1.00 26.51
CA HIS A 219 -3.22 -1.56 25.31
C HIS A 219 -1.71 -1.33 25.25
N TYR A 220 -1.16 -0.25 25.85
CA TYR A 220 0.24 0.17 25.71
C TYR A 220 1.12 -0.38 26.84
N HIS A 221 0.98 -1.67 27.10
CA HIS A 221 1.85 -2.39 28.02
C HIS A 221 2.83 -3.29 27.25
N PRO A 222 4.11 -3.42 27.66
CA PRO A 222 5.08 -4.26 26.95
C PRO A 222 4.66 -5.71 26.75
N SER A 223 3.85 -6.31 27.65
CA SER A 223 3.31 -7.65 27.45
C SER A 223 2.41 -7.77 26.22
N ASN A 224 1.82 -6.66 25.80
CA ASN A 224 0.90 -6.57 24.67
C ASN A 224 1.61 -6.11 23.37
N SER A 225 2.93 -5.93 23.43
CA SER A 225 3.76 -5.43 22.33
C SER A 225 4.66 -6.50 21.74
N VAL A 226 5.06 -6.27 20.49
CA VAL A 226 6.14 -6.98 19.79
C VAL A 226 7.18 -5.94 19.36
N PHE A 227 8.42 -6.14 19.77
CA PHE A 227 9.57 -5.38 19.29
C PHE A 227 10.17 -6.10 18.10
N MET A 228 10.39 -5.39 17.02
CA MET A 228 11.01 -5.92 15.82
C MET A 228 12.16 -5.02 15.39
N THR A 229 13.29 -5.63 15.05
CA THR A 229 14.48 -4.91 14.57
C THR A 229 15.09 -5.63 13.38
N TYR A 230 15.70 -4.85 12.49
CA TYR A 230 16.41 -5.34 11.30
C TYR A 230 17.75 -4.62 11.18
N GLY A 231 18.78 -5.28 10.65
CA GLY A 231 20.03 -4.67 10.24
C GLY A 231 21.27 -5.27 10.87
N ASP A 232 22.39 -4.50 10.85
CA ASP A 232 23.72 -4.93 11.30
C ASP A 232 24.00 -4.65 12.78
N LEU A 233 23.11 -3.94 13.48
CA LEU A 233 23.20 -3.73 14.92
C LEU A 233 22.79 -5.02 15.66
N PRO A 234 23.63 -5.59 16.54
CA PRO A 234 23.31 -6.85 17.20
C PRO A 234 22.16 -6.72 18.20
N ALA A 235 21.39 -7.80 18.39
CA ALA A 235 20.24 -7.85 19.29
C ALA A 235 20.53 -7.34 20.72
N ILE A 236 21.72 -7.60 21.25
CA ILE A 236 22.10 -7.16 22.60
C ILE A 236 22.13 -5.64 22.74
N GLU A 237 22.54 -4.90 21.70
CA GLU A 237 22.54 -3.44 21.73
C GLU A 237 21.11 -2.87 21.79
N HIS A 238 20.20 -3.44 21.01
CA HIS A 238 18.78 -3.10 21.05
C HIS A 238 18.16 -3.41 22.42
N GLN A 239 18.37 -4.63 22.91
CA GLN A 239 17.82 -5.10 24.18
C GLN A 239 18.32 -4.29 25.38
N THR A 240 19.60 -3.85 25.36
CA THR A 240 20.16 -2.99 26.39
C THR A 240 19.38 -1.66 26.44
N GLN A 241 19.11 -1.05 25.29
CA GLN A 241 18.35 0.17 25.23
C GLN A 241 16.88 -0.03 25.58
N PHE A 242 16.24 -1.11 25.14
CA PHE A 242 14.86 -1.42 25.52
C PHE A 242 14.71 -1.55 27.03
N GLU A 243 15.64 -2.25 27.69
CA GLU A 243 15.65 -2.40 29.14
C GLU A 243 15.87 -1.08 29.86
N GLU A 244 16.89 -0.32 29.47
CA GLU A 244 17.26 0.95 30.13
C GLU A 244 16.21 2.05 29.94
N LEU A 245 15.59 2.11 28.74
CA LEU A 245 14.70 3.22 28.38
C LEU A 245 13.23 2.95 28.74
N ALA A 246 12.80 1.69 28.73
CA ALA A 246 11.39 1.35 28.90
C ALA A 246 11.14 0.14 29.81
N LEU A 247 11.66 -1.05 29.49
CA LEU A 247 11.16 -2.30 30.06
C LEU A 247 11.43 -2.45 31.56
N SER A 248 12.55 -1.94 32.09
CA SER A 248 12.88 -1.95 33.52
C SER A 248 11.85 -1.20 34.41
N ARG A 249 10.98 -0.40 33.82
CA ARG A 249 9.94 0.36 34.55
C ARG A 249 8.67 -0.47 34.77
N PHE A 250 8.56 -1.65 34.14
CA PHE A 250 7.41 -2.55 34.23
C PHE A 250 7.81 -3.79 35.07
N ASN A 251 7.00 -4.12 36.08
CA ASN A 251 7.34 -5.14 37.08
C ASN A 251 6.50 -6.39 36.97
N GLU A 252 5.56 -6.46 36.03
CA GLU A 252 4.62 -7.57 35.90
C GLU A 252 4.34 -7.92 34.44
N LYS A 253 3.79 -9.10 34.25
CA LYS A 253 3.23 -9.55 33.00
C LYS A 253 1.72 -9.44 33.07
N VAL A 254 1.11 -8.75 32.08
CA VAL A 254 -0.35 -8.70 31.92
C VAL A 254 -0.80 -9.68 30.83
N GLU A 255 -2.10 -9.94 30.79
CA GLU A 255 -2.69 -10.78 29.75
C GLU A 255 -2.60 -10.08 28.38
N VAL A 256 -2.18 -10.85 27.37
CA VAL A 256 -2.09 -10.36 25.99
C VAL A 256 -3.48 -10.24 25.39
N ILE A 257 -3.77 -9.08 24.81
CA ILE A 257 -5.04 -8.84 24.13
C ILE A 257 -5.10 -9.64 22.84
N LYS A 258 -6.22 -10.29 22.58
CA LYS A 258 -6.43 -11.11 21.39
C LYS A 258 -7.70 -10.70 20.67
N VAL A 259 -7.62 -10.66 19.35
CA VAL A 259 -8.81 -10.52 18.52
C VAL A 259 -9.57 -11.84 18.50
N PRO A 260 -10.85 -11.87 18.90
CA PRO A 260 -11.67 -13.07 18.75
C PRO A 260 -11.91 -13.37 17.27
N SER A 261 -12.05 -14.65 16.92
CA SER A 261 -12.45 -15.03 15.56
C SER A 261 -13.90 -14.62 15.30
N GLU A 262 -14.22 -14.23 14.07
CA GLU A 262 -15.54 -13.78 13.67
C GLU A 262 -16.60 -14.88 13.78
N GLN A 263 -17.82 -14.52 14.18
CA GLN A 263 -18.96 -15.43 14.19
C GLN A 263 -19.47 -15.67 12.77
N ARG A 264 -19.35 -16.91 12.30
CA ARG A 264 -19.69 -17.26 10.92
C ARG A 264 -21.18 -17.09 10.63
N LEU A 265 -21.50 -16.45 9.49
CA LEU A 265 -22.84 -16.43 8.94
C LEU A 265 -23.29 -17.86 8.58
N SER A 266 -24.56 -18.16 8.79
CA SER A 266 -25.14 -19.45 8.43
C SER A 266 -25.70 -19.50 7.01
N SER A 267 -25.78 -18.36 6.33
CA SER A 267 -26.22 -18.21 4.95
C SER A 267 -25.73 -16.90 4.36
N PRO A 268 -25.56 -16.81 3.03
CA PRO A 268 -25.18 -15.58 2.36
C PRO A 268 -26.12 -14.41 2.68
N LYS A 269 -25.57 -13.21 2.75
CA LYS A 269 -26.27 -11.95 3.03
C LYS A 269 -26.17 -10.99 1.86
N LYS A 270 -27.29 -10.38 1.45
CA LYS A 270 -27.30 -9.26 0.49
C LYS A 270 -27.47 -7.95 1.25
N VAL A 271 -26.66 -6.98 0.88
CA VAL A 271 -26.62 -5.65 1.51
C VAL A 271 -26.70 -4.59 0.43
N VAL A 272 -27.52 -3.58 0.64
CA VAL A 272 -27.58 -2.39 -0.20
C VAL A 272 -27.34 -1.18 0.69
N GLU A 273 -26.30 -0.42 0.37
CA GLU A 273 -25.92 0.81 1.08
C GLU A 273 -25.65 1.93 0.10
N THR A 274 -25.54 3.15 0.58
CA THR A 274 -25.28 4.31 -0.26
C THR A 274 -23.98 4.99 0.11
N TYR A 275 -23.43 5.74 -0.85
CA TYR A 275 -22.30 6.63 -0.62
C TYR A 275 -22.54 8.00 -1.25
N ALA A 276 -21.98 9.04 -0.65
CA ALA A 276 -22.11 10.40 -1.14
C ALA A 276 -21.36 10.59 -2.46
N LEU A 277 -22.05 11.05 -3.50
CA LEU A 277 -21.44 11.40 -4.77
C LEU A 277 -22.10 12.64 -5.36
N ASN A 278 -21.38 13.75 -5.40
CA ASN A 278 -21.87 15.01 -5.96
C ASN A 278 -21.40 15.17 -7.42
N GLU A 279 -22.04 14.44 -8.34
CA GLU A 279 -21.82 14.53 -9.79
C GLU A 279 -23.14 14.80 -10.52
N GLU A 280 -23.07 15.34 -11.75
CA GLU A 280 -24.25 15.63 -12.59
C GLU A 280 -24.99 14.34 -13.00
N SER A 281 -24.27 13.22 -13.19
CA SER A 281 -24.83 11.91 -13.49
C SER A 281 -24.37 10.89 -12.48
N LEU A 282 -25.30 10.11 -11.95
CA LEU A 282 -25.04 8.98 -11.07
C LEU A 282 -25.07 7.64 -11.82
N GLU A 283 -25.28 7.67 -13.14
CA GLU A 283 -25.26 6.49 -14.00
C GLU A 283 -23.84 5.89 -14.03
N HIS A 284 -23.74 4.56 -14.04
CA HIS A 284 -22.48 3.81 -14.03
C HIS A 284 -21.57 4.16 -12.84
N LYS A 285 -22.16 4.32 -11.65
CA LYS A 285 -21.39 4.65 -10.43
C LYS A 285 -21.61 3.66 -9.28
N THR A 286 -22.45 2.65 -9.48
CA THR A 286 -22.67 1.60 -8.47
C THR A 286 -21.53 0.61 -8.43
N HIS A 287 -21.10 0.23 -7.20
CA HIS A 287 -20.18 -0.86 -6.94
C HIS A 287 -20.95 -2.10 -6.49
N ILE A 288 -20.60 -3.27 -7.03
CA ILE A 288 -21.18 -4.56 -6.62
C ILE A 288 -20.04 -5.50 -6.30
N VAL A 289 -19.93 -5.92 -5.02
CA VAL A 289 -18.81 -6.75 -4.55
C VAL A 289 -19.32 -7.91 -3.72
N LEU A 290 -18.86 -9.10 -4.07
CA LEU A 290 -19.01 -10.31 -3.27
C LEU A 290 -17.77 -10.49 -2.39
N GLY A 291 -17.96 -10.90 -1.14
CA GLY A 291 -16.87 -11.20 -0.22
C GLY A 291 -17.12 -12.46 0.58
N TRP A 292 -16.08 -13.25 0.77
CA TRP A 292 -16.08 -14.46 1.59
C TRP A 292 -15.05 -14.34 2.70
N LEU A 293 -15.45 -14.68 3.91
CA LEU A 293 -14.54 -14.80 5.05
C LEU A 293 -13.93 -16.19 5.04
N LEU A 294 -12.61 -16.27 4.92
CA LEU A 294 -11.84 -17.50 4.81
C LEU A 294 -11.29 -17.96 6.18
N GLY A 295 -10.22 -18.74 6.18
CA GLY A 295 -9.50 -19.19 7.37
C GLY A 295 -8.62 -18.09 7.99
N GLU A 296 -7.98 -18.42 9.14
CA GLU A 296 -7.06 -17.52 9.82
C GLU A 296 -5.72 -17.44 9.06
N ASN A 297 -5.07 -16.27 9.07
CA ASN A 297 -3.80 -15.98 8.39
C ASN A 297 -2.54 -16.49 9.12
N LYS A 298 -2.68 -17.29 10.17
CA LYS A 298 -1.56 -17.80 10.99
C LYS A 298 -0.81 -18.99 10.38
N ASN A 299 -1.37 -19.63 9.35
CA ASN A 299 -0.78 -20.77 8.64
C ASN A 299 -0.27 -20.30 7.29
N GLU A 300 1.06 -20.36 7.09
CA GLU A 300 1.72 -19.89 5.87
C GLU A 300 1.26 -20.62 4.61
N LEU A 301 1.00 -21.91 4.69
CA LEU A 301 0.51 -22.68 3.54
C LEU A 301 -0.89 -22.28 3.12
N ASP A 302 -1.78 -21.98 4.07
CA ASP A 302 -3.14 -21.51 3.77
C ASP A 302 -3.11 -20.10 3.17
N VAL A 303 -2.23 -19.22 3.66
CA VAL A 303 -2.00 -17.89 3.08
C VAL A 303 -1.52 -18.02 1.63
N LEU A 304 -0.52 -18.87 1.36
CA LEU A 304 -0.03 -19.11 0.00
C LEU A 304 -1.11 -19.73 -0.91
N LYS A 305 -1.95 -20.64 -0.40
CA LYS A 305 -3.10 -21.19 -1.13
C LYS A 305 -4.09 -20.08 -1.51
N GLY A 306 -4.35 -19.15 -0.59
CA GLY A 306 -5.20 -17.99 -0.83
C GLY A 306 -4.64 -17.07 -1.92
N HIS A 307 -3.36 -16.75 -1.84
CA HIS A 307 -2.68 -15.95 -2.87
C HIS A 307 -2.69 -16.65 -4.24
N LEU A 308 -2.39 -17.96 -4.27
CA LEU A 308 -2.44 -18.71 -5.52
C LEU A 308 -3.85 -18.75 -6.12
N LEU A 309 -4.86 -18.99 -5.29
CA LEU A 309 -6.27 -18.99 -5.75
C LEU A 309 -6.65 -17.62 -6.32
N ALA A 310 -6.34 -16.53 -5.61
CA ALA A 310 -6.61 -15.19 -6.07
C ALA A 310 -5.87 -14.87 -7.39
N ALA A 311 -4.59 -15.24 -7.50
CA ALA A 311 -3.80 -15.04 -8.70
C ALA A 311 -4.35 -15.85 -9.90
N VAL A 312 -4.64 -17.11 -9.72
CA VAL A 312 -5.23 -17.97 -10.79
C VAL A 312 -6.54 -17.38 -11.31
N LEU A 313 -7.36 -16.82 -10.43
CA LEU A 313 -8.68 -16.30 -10.79
C LEU A 313 -8.67 -14.86 -11.31
N LEU A 314 -7.75 -14.00 -10.83
CA LEU A 314 -7.89 -12.54 -10.92
C LEU A 314 -6.62 -11.75 -11.31
N ASP A 315 -5.43 -12.37 -11.42
CA ASP A 315 -4.17 -11.65 -11.58
C ASP A 315 -4.11 -10.78 -12.83
N ASN A 316 -4.49 -11.33 -13.97
CA ASN A 316 -4.42 -10.65 -15.26
C ASN A 316 -5.62 -10.98 -16.15
N SER A 317 -5.73 -10.33 -17.31
CA SER A 317 -6.87 -10.50 -18.21
C SER A 317 -7.00 -11.90 -18.81
N ALA A 318 -5.96 -12.73 -18.73
CA ALA A 318 -6.05 -14.16 -19.08
C ALA A 318 -6.57 -15.04 -17.92
N SER A 319 -6.70 -14.48 -16.71
CA SER A 319 -7.30 -15.16 -15.56
C SER A 319 -8.82 -15.25 -15.74
N PRO A 320 -9.43 -16.45 -15.57
CA PRO A 320 -10.78 -16.70 -16.05
C PRO A 320 -11.85 -15.82 -15.42
N LEU A 321 -11.79 -15.59 -14.12
CA LEU A 321 -12.76 -14.72 -13.44
C LEU A 321 -12.54 -13.24 -13.79
N ARG A 322 -11.28 -12.80 -13.89
CA ARG A 322 -10.92 -11.45 -14.32
C ARG A 322 -11.45 -11.15 -15.71
N GLN A 323 -11.27 -12.08 -16.65
CA GLN A 323 -11.73 -11.94 -18.03
C GLN A 323 -13.25 -11.70 -18.09
N VAL A 324 -14.05 -12.49 -17.38
CA VAL A 324 -15.50 -12.34 -17.34
C VAL A 324 -15.93 -10.97 -16.76
N LEU A 325 -15.19 -10.45 -15.76
CA LEU A 325 -15.45 -9.13 -15.19
C LEU A 325 -15.05 -7.98 -16.12
N GLU A 326 -14.06 -8.17 -16.97
CA GLU A 326 -13.62 -7.17 -17.96
C GLU A 326 -14.50 -7.17 -19.22
N GLU A 327 -15.05 -8.33 -19.62
CA GLU A 327 -15.85 -8.47 -20.85
C GLU A 327 -17.35 -8.22 -20.65
N THR A 328 -17.83 -8.09 -19.40
CA THR A 328 -19.26 -7.88 -19.15
C THR A 328 -19.71 -6.49 -19.58
N GLU A 329 -20.89 -6.40 -20.23
CA GLU A 329 -21.54 -5.11 -20.55
C GLU A 329 -22.31 -4.51 -19.36
N LEU A 330 -22.32 -5.19 -18.18
CA LEU A 330 -23.06 -4.78 -17.00
C LEU A 330 -22.29 -3.82 -16.08
N ALA A 331 -21.01 -3.57 -16.38
CA ALA A 331 -20.14 -2.72 -15.57
C ALA A 331 -18.96 -2.18 -16.41
N ASP A 332 -18.32 -1.12 -15.90
CA ASP A 332 -17.20 -0.47 -16.61
C ASP A 332 -15.86 -1.16 -16.35
N ALA A 333 -15.67 -1.78 -15.18
CA ALA A 333 -14.41 -2.43 -14.81
C ALA A 333 -14.56 -3.37 -13.59
N PRO A 334 -13.59 -4.29 -13.37
CA PRO A 334 -13.47 -5.00 -12.10
C PRO A 334 -13.33 -4.05 -10.91
N SER A 335 -13.84 -4.46 -9.76
CA SER A 335 -13.70 -3.70 -8.50
C SER A 335 -12.23 -3.63 -8.05
N PRO A 336 -11.79 -2.49 -7.47
CA PRO A 336 -10.46 -2.39 -6.85
C PRO A 336 -10.30 -3.30 -5.62
N LEU A 337 -11.37 -3.86 -5.07
CA LEU A 337 -11.31 -4.81 -3.97
C LEU A 337 -11.09 -6.27 -4.41
N CYS A 338 -11.01 -6.55 -5.71
CA CYS A 338 -10.78 -7.92 -6.20
C CYS A 338 -9.43 -8.48 -5.72
N GLY A 339 -9.46 -9.66 -5.08
CA GLY A 339 -8.27 -10.36 -4.62
C GLY A 339 -8.41 -10.98 -3.24
N LEU A 340 -7.25 -11.34 -2.67
CA LEU A 340 -7.12 -11.79 -1.29
C LEU A 340 -6.69 -10.63 -0.40
N GLU A 341 -7.34 -10.49 0.76
CA GLU A 341 -6.92 -9.61 1.86
C GLU A 341 -6.58 -10.49 3.07
N ASP A 342 -5.35 -10.43 3.53
CA ASP A 342 -4.79 -11.29 4.58
C ASP A 342 -4.18 -10.53 5.77
N SER A 343 -4.32 -9.20 5.81
CA SER A 343 -3.81 -8.38 6.92
C SER A 343 -4.60 -8.54 8.21
N ASN A 344 -5.89 -8.87 8.12
CA ASN A 344 -6.75 -9.18 9.25
C ASN A 344 -6.50 -10.62 9.75
N LYS A 345 -6.92 -10.93 10.98
CA LYS A 345 -6.78 -12.27 11.55
C LYS A 345 -7.36 -13.38 10.66
N GLU A 346 -8.49 -13.13 10.03
CA GLU A 346 -9.13 -14.04 9.08
C GLU A 346 -9.10 -13.42 7.69
N MET A 347 -8.61 -14.19 6.74
CA MET A 347 -8.46 -13.76 5.35
C MET A 347 -9.81 -13.51 4.68
N VAL A 348 -9.82 -12.64 3.69
CA VAL A 348 -11.00 -12.33 2.88
C VAL A 348 -10.67 -12.54 1.40
N PHE A 349 -11.55 -13.24 0.68
CA PHE A 349 -11.55 -13.23 -0.77
C PHE A 349 -12.68 -12.31 -1.26
N ALA A 350 -12.34 -11.33 -2.07
CA ALA A 350 -13.29 -10.39 -2.64
C ALA A 350 -13.26 -10.39 -4.17
N VAL A 351 -14.43 -10.24 -4.78
CA VAL A 351 -14.58 -10.14 -6.23
C VAL A 351 -15.83 -9.34 -6.59
N GLY A 352 -15.71 -8.46 -7.57
CA GLY A 352 -16.84 -7.62 -7.98
C GLY A 352 -16.50 -6.67 -9.10
N VAL A 353 -17.38 -5.71 -9.30
CA VAL A 353 -17.29 -4.70 -10.37
C VAL A 353 -17.55 -3.30 -9.85
N GLN A 354 -17.11 -2.32 -10.62
CA GLN A 354 -17.40 -0.90 -10.46
C GLN A 354 -17.96 -0.34 -11.77
N GLY A 355 -18.65 0.80 -11.69
CA GLY A 355 -19.26 1.39 -12.88
C GLY A 355 -20.48 0.61 -13.36
N SER A 356 -21.32 0.12 -12.44
CA SER A 356 -22.52 -0.65 -12.71
C SER A 356 -23.78 0.11 -12.28
N GLU A 357 -24.93 -0.58 -12.29
CA GLU A 357 -26.23 -0.11 -11.83
C GLU A 357 -26.79 -1.05 -10.75
N ALA A 358 -27.60 -0.52 -9.83
CA ALA A 358 -28.15 -1.29 -8.71
C ALA A 358 -29.02 -2.47 -9.17
N GLU A 359 -29.74 -2.36 -10.29
CA GLU A 359 -30.53 -3.42 -10.87
C GLU A 359 -29.71 -4.57 -11.43
N HIS A 360 -28.41 -4.38 -11.66
CA HIS A 360 -27.50 -5.44 -12.14
C HIS A 360 -27.00 -6.36 -11.03
N THR A 361 -27.29 -6.10 -9.76
CA THR A 361 -26.76 -6.87 -8.61
C THR A 361 -26.95 -8.38 -8.77
N ASP A 362 -28.17 -8.84 -9.07
CA ASP A 362 -28.44 -10.27 -9.20
C ASP A 362 -27.76 -10.89 -10.44
N ALA A 363 -27.63 -10.12 -11.51
CA ALA A 363 -26.96 -10.56 -12.73
C ALA A 363 -25.45 -10.69 -12.52
N ILE A 364 -24.81 -9.74 -11.86
CA ILE A 364 -23.39 -9.77 -11.52
C ILE A 364 -23.08 -10.86 -10.50
N GLU A 365 -23.91 -11.03 -9.46
CA GLU A 365 -23.74 -12.15 -8.52
C GLU A 365 -23.82 -13.49 -9.25
N SER A 366 -24.79 -13.67 -10.14
CA SER A 366 -24.94 -14.90 -10.93
C SER A 366 -23.74 -15.10 -11.87
N LEU A 367 -23.28 -14.05 -12.56
CA LEU A 367 -22.13 -14.09 -13.44
C LEU A 367 -20.88 -14.62 -12.72
N ILE A 368 -20.58 -14.07 -11.55
CA ILE A 368 -19.43 -14.47 -10.73
C ILE A 368 -19.57 -15.91 -10.23
N LEU A 369 -20.73 -16.26 -9.67
CA LEU A 369 -20.95 -17.59 -9.10
C LEU A 369 -20.99 -18.69 -10.17
N ASP A 370 -21.55 -18.40 -11.35
CA ASP A 370 -21.63 -19.38 -12.43
C ASP A 370 -20.25 -19.60 -13.05
N GLU A 371 -19.42 -18.55 -13.16
CA GLU A 371 -18.04 -18.70 -13.59
C GLU A 371 -17.21 -19.51 -12.58
N LEU A 372 -17.34 -19.23 -11.27
CA LEU A 372 -16.68 -20.02 -10.22
C LEU A 372 -17.11 -21.50 -10.25
N LYS A 373 -18.40 -21.79 -10.49
CA LYS A 373 -18.89 -23.17 -10.67
C LYS A 373 -18.30 -23.81 -11.92
N ARG A 374 -18.26 -23.07 -13.03
CA ARG A 374 -17.66 -23.58 -14.30
C ARG A 374 -16.19 -23.96 -14.06
N ILE A 375 -15.41 -23.09 -13.40
CA ILE A 375 -14.01 -23.37 -13.08
C ILE A 375 -13.89 -24.57 -12.13
N ALA A 376 -14.77 -24.67 -11.12
CA ALA A 376 -14.79 -25.80 -10.21
C ALA A 376 -15.16 -27.14 -10.89
N GLU A 377 -15.91 -27.14 -12.01
CA GLU A 377 -16.28 -28.31 -12.77
C GLU A 377 -15.26 -28.66 -13.85
N GLU A 378 -14.77 -27.68 -14.59
CA GLU A 378 -13.89 -27.86 -15.76
C GLU A 378 -12.40 -27.84 -15.42
N GLY A 379 -12.05 -27.24 -14.26
CA GLY A 379 -10.66 -26.99 -13.85
C GLY A 379 -10.02 -25.79 -14.53
N VAL A 380 -8.73 -25.61 -14.24
CA VAL A 380 -7.85 -24.60 -14.83
C VAL A 380 -6.66 -25.32 -15.47
N SER A 381 -6.09 -24.80 -16.56
CA SER A 381 -4.94 -25.43 -17.18
C SER A 381 -3.73 -25.49 -16.23
N ALA A 382 -3.00 -26.60 -16.28
CA ALA A 382 -1.79 -26.75 -15.45
C ALA A 382 -0.77 -25.63 -15.73
N GLU A 383 -0.66 -25.20 -16.99
CA GLU A 383 0.23 -24.11 -17.42
C GLU A 383 -0.11 -22.79 -16.72
N GLN A 384 -1.40 -22.48 -16.55
CA GLN A 384 -1.85 -21.28 -15.86
C GLN A 384 -1.55 -21.35 -14.36
N VAL A 385 -1.77 -22.49 -13.71
CA VAL A 385 -1.46 -22.67 -12.29
C VAL A 385 0.06 -22.60 -12.05
N GLU A 386 0.85 -23.22 -12.94
CA GLU A 386 2.33 -23.13 -12.88
C GLU A 386 2.83 -21.69 -13.08
N ALA A 387 2.19 -20.91 -13.97
CA ALA A 387 2.53 -19.50 -14.16
C ALA A 387 2.26 -18.69 -12.91
N MET A 388 1.14 -18.88 -12.23
CA MET A 388 0.82 -18.16 -10.98
C MET A 388 1.72 -18.60 -9.82
N LEU A 389 2.06 -19.90 -9.73
CA LEU A 389 3.05 -20.37 -8.77
C LEU A 389 4.43 -19.73 -9.01
N HIS A 390 4.81 -19.55 -10.28
CA HIS A 390 6.03 -18.83 -10.66
C HIS A 390 5.98 -17.35 -10.22
N GLN A 391 4.83 -16.68 -10.32
CA GLN A 391 4.66 -15.32 -9.82
C GLN A 391 4.84 -15.24 -8.29
N LEU A 392 4.31 -16.21 -7.54
CA LEU A 392 4.53 -16.31 -6.10
C LEU A 392 6.02 -16.53 -5.75
N GLU A 393 6.72 -17.43 -6.46
CA GLU A 393 8.18 -17.62 -6.29
C GLU A 393 8.94 -16.30 -6.53
N LEU A 394 8.58 -15.57 -7.58
CA LEU A 394 9.20 -14.30 -7.94
C LEU A 394 9.00 -13.25 -6.84
N SER A 395 7.78 -13.08 -6.35
CA SER A 395 7.46 -12.09 -5.31
C SER A 395 8.23 -12.35 -4.02
N GLN A 396 8.46 -13.61 -3.66
CA GLN A 396 9.24 -14.00 -2.48
C GLN A 396 10.75 -13.74 -2.63
N ARG A 397 11.27 -13.69 -3.85
CA ARG A 397 12.68 -13.43 -4.15
C ARG A 397 12.99 -11.96 -4.35
N GLU A 398 11.99 -11.16 -4.62
CA GLU A 398 12.18 -9.75 -4.92
C GLU A 398 12.63 -8.97 -3.69
N LEU A 399 13.71 -8.23 -3.85
CA LEU A 399 14.19 -7.30 -2.84
C LEU A 399 13.47 -5.98 -3.02
N GLY A 400 12.56 -5.66 -2.10
CA GLY A 400 11.81 -4.40 -2.07
C GLY A 400 12.68 -3.20 -1.68
N GLY A 401 12.03 -2.13 -1.24
CA GLY A 401 12.70 -0.91 -0.75
C GLY A 401 12.32 0.36 -1.51
N ASP A 402 11.41 0.28 -2.45
CA ASP A 402 10.95 1.45 -3.23
C ASP A 402 10.00 2.35 -2.43
N SER A 403 9.09 1.76 -1.64
CA SER A 403 8.08 2.48 -0.84
C SER A 403 8.46 2.56 0.63
N TYR A 404 8.97 1.47 1.20
CA TYR A 404 9.49 1.37 2.55
C TYR A 404 10.93 0.85 2.53
N PRO A 405 11.75 1.13 3.57
CA PRO A 405 13.01 0.43 3.77
C PRO A 405 12.81 -1.09 3.73
N TYR A 406 13.69 -1.81 3.05
CA TYR A 406 13.54 -3.27 2.86
C TYR A 406 13.34 -4.03 4.17
N GLY A 407 14.11 -3.69 5.21
CA GLY A 407 13.94 -4.31 6.53
C GLY A 407 12.57 -4.05 7.14
N LEU A 408 11.94 -2.89 6.86
CA LEU A 408 10.59 -2.60 7.31
C LEU A 408 9.55 -3.42 6.54
N GLU A 409 9.74 -3.65 5.25
CA GLU A 409 8.85 -4.53 4.45
C GLU A 409 8.85 -5.95 5.01
N LEU A 410 10.03 -6.52 5.34
CA LEU A 410 10.14 -7.83 5.98
C LEU A 410 9.47 -7.87 7.37
N ILE A 411 9.65 -6.82 8.16
CA ILE A 411 8.99 -6.70 9.46
C ILE A 411 7.47 -6.69 9.30
N LEU A 412 6.93 -5.88 8.40
CA LEU A 412 5.48 -5.80 8.15
C LEU A 412 4.91 -7.11 7.61
N GLN A 413 5.62 -7.79 6.70
CA GLN A 413 5.23 -9.10 6.20
C GLN A 413 5.10 -10.15 7.32
N SER A 414 5.98 -10.11 8.31
CA SER A 414 5.98 -11.04 9.44
C SER A 414 5.06 -10.62 10.60
N LEU A 415 4.56 -9.38 10.60
CA LEU A 415 3.83 -8.79 11.73
C LEU A 415 2.51 -9.51 12.01
N ALA A 416 1.73 -9.84 10.99
CA ALA A 416 0.45 -10.53 11.13
C ALA A 416 0.59 -11.84 11.93
N GLY A 417 1.64 -12.63 11.65
CA GLY A 417 1.94 -13.83 12.43
C GLY A 417 2.20 -13.55 13.91
N SER A 418 2.89 -12.44 14.22
CA SER A 418 3.14 -12.04 15.61
C SER A 418 1.88 -11.56 16.32
N MET A 419 0.99 -10.86 15.61
CA MET A 419 -0.23 -10.29 16.19
C MET A 419 -1.29 -11.35 16.45
N HIS A 420 -1.41 -12.37 15.59
CA HIS A 420 -2.52 -13.35 15.62
C HIS A 420 -2.10 -14.76 16.10
N ASP A 421 -1.11 -14.86 17.00
CA ASP A 421 -0.63 -16.12 17.56
C ASP A 421 -0.02 -17.09 16.51
N GLY A 422 0.44 -16.61 15.38
CA GLY A 422 1.14 -17.37 14.35
C GLY A 422 2.65 -17.43 14.57
N ASN A 423 3.36 -17.86 13.53
CA ASN A 423 4.82 -17.91 13.51
C ASN A 423 5.38 -16.86 12.53
N PRO A 424 5.89 -15.70 13.00
CA PRO A 424 6.40 -14.68 12.10
C PRO A 424 7.59 -15.15 11.25
N ILE A 425 8.38 -16.12 11.72
CA ILE A 425 9.49 -16.68 10.94
C ILE A 425 8.97 -17.47 9.73
N ALA A 426 7.89 -18.23 9.90
CA ALA A 426 7.32 -19.02 8.81
C ALA A 426 6.75 -18.13 7.68
N LEU A 427 6.24 -16.94 8.02
CA LEU A 427 5.78 -15.97 7.01
C LEU A 427 6.92 -15.34 6.19
N LEU A 428 8.16 -15.42 6.69
CA LEU A 428 9.37 -15.01 5.96
C LEU A 428 10.04 -16.18 5.24
N ASP A 429 10.06 -17.39 5.86
CA ASP A 429 10.66 -18.60 5.29
C ASP A 429 9.58 -19.45 4.60
N THR A 430 9.17 -19.01 3.43
CA THR A 430 8.09 -19.63 2.66
C THR A 430 8.55 -20.77 1.76
N ASP A 431 9.86 -21.05 1.64
CA ASP A 431 10.40 -22.04 0.70
C ASP A 431 9.80 -23.44 0.92
N SER A 432 9.63 -23.87 2.17
CA SER A 432 9.03 -25.19 2.47
C SER A 432 7.55 -25.23 2.06
N ALA A 433 6.79 -24.19 2.35
CA ALA A 433 5.37 -24.10 2.03
C ALA A 433 5.14 -23.96 0.50
N LEU A 434 6.01 -23.21 -0.19
CA LEU A 434 6.01 -23.13 -1.65
C LEU A 434 6.31 -24.47 -2.32
N ASN A 435 7.26 -25.24 -1.80
CA ASN A 435 7.55 -26.58 -2.29
C ASN A 435 6.38 -27.53 -2.07
N GLU A 436 5.73 -27.49 -0.89
CA GLU A 436 4.53 -28.28 -0.60
C GLU A 436 3.39 -27.90 -1.52
N LEU A 437 3.12 -26.61 -1.69
CA LEU A 437 2.13 -26.09 -2.64
C LEU A 437 2.43 -26.55 -4.07
N GLY A 438 3.72 -26.51 -4.48
CA GLY A 438 4.19 -27.00 -5.78
C GLY A 438 3.93 -28.49 -6.02
N GLU A 439 3.88 -29.33 -4.95
CA GLU A 439 3.45 -30.72 -5.08
C GLU A 439 1.92 -30.87 -5.12
N GLU A 440 1.18 -30.07 -4.30
CA GLU A 440 -0.28 -30.12 -4.27
C GLU A 440 -0.91 -29.70 -5.61
N VAL A 441 -0.37 -28.66 -6.27
CA VAL A 441 -0.90 -28.15 -7.57
C VAL A 441 -0.75 -29.13 -8.74
N LYS A 442 0.05 -30.18 -8.61
CA LYS A 442 0.14 -31.24 -9.61
C LYS A 442 -1.16 -32.07 -9.71
N ASN A 443 -1.99 -31.98 -8.68
CA ASN A 443 -3.34 -32.54 -8.73
C ASN A 443 -4.25 -31.58 -9.49
N PRO A 444 -4.83 -31.96 -10.64
CA PRO A 444 -5.70 -31.09 -11.42
C PRO A 444 -6.99 -30.67 -10.68
N ASP A 445 -7.39 -31.39 -9.63
CA ASP A 445 -8.54 -31.05 -8.80
C ASP A 445 -8.19 -30.08 -7.67
N PHE A 446 -6.94 -29.63 -7.54
CA PHE A 446 -6.51 -28.77 -6.43
C PHE A 446 -7.27 -27.42 -6.42
N ILE A 447 -7.19 -26.63 -7.49
CA ILE A 447 -7.92 -25.35 -7.61
C ILE A 447 -9.44 -25.56 -7.57
N PRO A 448 -10.04 -26.52 -8.32
CA PRO A 448 -11.44 -26.88 -8.20
C PRO A 448 -11.90 -27.15 -6.76
N ASN A 449 -11.12 -27.87 -5.97
CA ASN A 449 -11.47 -28.19 -4.59
C ASN A 449 -11.38 -26.95 -3.67
N LEU A 450 -10.36 -26.10 -3.84
CA LEU A 450 -10.29 -24.84 -3.09
C LEU A 450 -11.50 -23.93 -3.39
N ILE A 451 -11.90 -23.82 -4.66
CA ILE A 451 -13.09 -23.03 -5.04
C ILE A 451 -14.35 -23.61 -4.38
N ARG A 452 -14.51 -24.92 -4.35
CA ARG A 452 -15.67 -25.54 -3.69
C ARG A 452 -15.65 -25.27 -2.19
N GLU A 453 -14.55 -25.60 -1.52
CA GLU A 453 -14.45 -25.54 -0.07
C GLU A 453 -14.45 -24.10 0.46
N TRP A 454 -13.64 -23.23 -0.12
CA TRP A 454 -13.43 -21.89 0.41
C TRP A 454 -14.45 -20.86 -0.05
N ILE A 455 -15.07 -21.10 -1.22
CA ILE A 455 -15.94 -20.13 -1.89
C ILE A 455 -17.37 -20.65 -2.02
N LEU A 456 -17.61 -21.73 -2.79
CA LEU A 456 -18.98 -22.13 -3.14
C LEU A 456 -19.76 -22.72 -1.98
N ASP A 457 -19.12 -23.55 -1.15
CA ASP A 457 -19.71 -24.19 0.02
C ASP A 457 -19.62 -23.33 1.28
N ASN A 458 -18.96 -22.18 1.21
CA ASN A 458 -18.78 -21.26 2.34
C ASN A 458 -20.04 -20.39 2.51
N PRO A 459 -20.80 -20.56 3.62
CA PRO A 459 -22.00 -19.76 3.88
C PRO A 459 -21.69 -18.32 4.31
N HIS A 460 -20.45 -18.05 4.77
CA HIS A 460 -20.05 -16.71 5.20
C HIS A 460 -19.67 -15.86 3.99
N ARG A 461 -20.69 -15.43 3.26
CA ARG A 461 -20.60 -14.60 2.07
C ARG A 461 -21.54 -13.41 2.18
N ILE A 462 -21.05 -12.25 1.75
CA ILE A 462 -21.88 -11.07 1.51
C ILE A 462 -21.90 -10.73 0.01
N CYS A 463 -22.98 -10.10 -0.43
CA CYS A 463 -23.04 -9.39 -1.70
C CYS A 463 -23.43 -7.95 -1.38
N LEU A 464 -22.47 -7.05 -1.48
CA LEU A 464 -22.65 -5.61 -1.23
C LEU A 464 -22.93 -4.89 -2.54
N THR A 465 -24.03 -4.13 -2.57
CA THR A 465 -24.34 -3.14 -3.62
C THR A 465 -24.22 -1.77 -2.99
N LEU A 466 -23.21 -1.02 -3.37
CA LEU A 466 -22.98 0.34 -2.89
C LEU A 466 -23.41 1.33 -3.98
N VAL A 467 -24.51 2.06 -3.71
CA VAL A 467 -25.21 2.90 -4.67
C VAL A 467 -24.84 4.37 -4.47
N PRO A 468 -24.54 5.14 -5.52
CA PRO A 468 -24.28 6.57 -5.38
C PRO A 468 -25.54 7.32 -4.98
N ASP A 469 -25.40 8.31 -4.08
CA ASP A 469 -26.48 9.20 -3.64
C ASP A 469 -26.02 10.65 -3.69
N GLY A 470 -26.60 11.42 -4.61
CA GLY A 470 -26.25 12.83 -4.83
C GLY A 470 -26.68 13.80 -3.72
N GLU A 471 -27.58 13.37 -2.83
CA GLU A 471 -28.09 14.20 -1.73
C GLU A 471 -27.49 13.81 -0.38
N GLN A 472 -26.75 12.70 -0.28
CA GLN A 472 -26.26 12.17 0.98
C GLN A 472 -25.31 13.14 1.69
N ALA A 473 -24.38 13.78 0.99
CA ALA A 473 -23.45 14.75 1.57
C ALA A 473 -24.20 15.95 2.20
N GLU A 474 -25.23 16.47 1.52
CA GLU A 474 -26.03 17.57 2.05
C GLU A 474 -26.85 17.16 3.28
N ARG A 475 -27.38 15.92 3.30
CA ARG A 475 -28.09 15.38 4.45
C ARG A 475 -27.16 15.21 5.64
N GLU A 476 -25.98 14.65 5.45
CA GLU A 476 -24.98 14.45 6.52
C GLU A 476 -24.49 15.80 7.07
N GLU A 477 -24.23 16.78 6.22
CA GLU A 477 -23.88 18.14 6.67
C GLU A 477 -25.02 18.81 7.45
N ALA A 478 -26.26 18.64 7.00
CA ALA A 478 -27.42 19.18 7.69
C ALA A 478 -27.64 18.50 9.06
N GLU A 479 -27.43 17.20 9.16
CA GLU A 479 -27.49 16.44 10.42
C GLU A 479 -26.39 16.89 11.40
N GLU A 480 -25.14 17.07 10.93
CA GLU A 480 -24.03 17.59 11.73
C GLU A 480 -24.35 19.00 12.26
N LYS A 481 -24.81 19.89 11.39
CA LYS A 481 -25.23 21.26 11.79
C LYS A 481 -26.38 21.24 12.80
N ALA A 482 -27.37 20.39 12.60
CA ALA A 482 -28.50 20.26 13.54
C ALA A 482 -28.05 19.70 14.91
N ARG A 483 -27.15 18.71 14.94
CA ARG A 483 -26.53 18.18 16.14
C ARG A 483 -25.78 19.28 16.89
N LEU A 484 -24.93 20.03 16.22
CA LEU A 484 -24.13 21.13 16.80
C LEU A 484 -25.02 22.27 17.30
N ALA A 485 -26.05 22.64 16.54
CA ALA A 485 -27.02 23.67 16.99
C ALA A 485 -27.78 23.25 18.26
N LYS A 486 -28.16 21.97 18.35
CA LYS A 486 -28.81 21.40 19.54
C LYS A 486 -27.86 21.42 20.75
N ILE A 487 -26.59 21.04 20.56
CA ILE A 487 -25.56 21.08 21.60
C ILE A 487 -25.38 22.54 22.06
N LYS A 488 -25.15 23.46 21.13
CA LYS A 488 -25.00 24.90 21.41
C LYS A 488 -26.15 25.48 22.21
N ALA A 489 -27.39 25.13 21.85
CA ALA A 489 -28.59 25.61 22.55
C ALA A 489 -28.71 25.06 23.99
N GLY A 490 -28.03 23.95 24.31
CA GLY A 490 -27.99 23.33 25.64
C GLY A 490 -26.84 23.79 26.52
N LEU A 491 -25.85 24.51 25.98
CA LEU A 491 -24.68 24.96 26.73
C LEU A 491 -25.06 25.97 27.81
N SER A 492 -24.54 25.79 29.01
CA SER A 492 -24.50 26.83 30.05
C SER A 492 -23.47 27.91 29.72
N ASP A 493 -23.57 29.06 30.39
CA ASP A 493 -22.56 30.12 30.27
C ASP A 493 -21.15 29.63 30.64
N ALA A 494 -21.03 28.72 31.60
CA ALA A 494 -19.77 28.13 32.02
C ALA A 494 -19.17 27.20 30.94
N GLU A 495 -19.99 26.37 30.31
CA GLU A 495 -19.53 25.48 29.21
C GLU A 495 -19.17 26.29 27.96
N THR A 496 -19.95 27.32 27.65
CA THR A 496 -19.65 28.27 26.56
C THR A 496 -18.28 28.96 26.79
N GLN A 497 -18.03 29.40 28.01
CA GLN A 497 -16.75 30.01 28.36
C GLN A 497 -15.60 28.98 28.30
N ALA A 498 -15.83 27.75 28.74
CA ALA A 498 -14.82 26.69 28.69
C ALA A 498 -14.39 26.36 27.24
N ILE A 499 -15.31 26.39 26.28
CA ILE A 499 -14.99 26.21 24.84
C ILE A 499 -14.09 27.36 24.34
N ILE A 500 -14.40 28.61 24.69
CA ILE A 500 -13.57 29.77 24.35
C ILE A 500 -12.18 29.66 24.99
N ASP A 501 -12.14 29.34 26.29
CA ASP A 501 -10.88 29.24 27.04
C ASP A 501 -9.99 28.13 26.45
N GLN A 502 -10.56 26.99 26.05
CA GLN A 502 -9.84 25.89 25.39
C GLN A 502 -9.25 26.34 24.04
N ALA A 503 -10.05 27.02 23.21
CA ALA A 503 -9.58 27.53 21.92
C ALA A 503 -8.42 28.53 22.08
N MET A 504 -8.52 29.42 23.09
CA MET A 504 -7.48 30.38 23.39
C MET A 504 -6.22 29.70 23.97
N ALA A 505 -6.38 28.70 24.83
CA ALA A 505 -5.28 27.91 25.37
C ALA A 505 -4.52 27.15 24.28
N LEU A 506 -5.25 26.53 23.35
CA LEU A 506 -4.66 25.89 22.17
C LEU A 506 -3.88 26.86 21.29
N LYS A 507 -4.44 28.05 21.02
CA LYS A 507 -3.76 29.09 20.25
C LYS A 507 -2.47 29.53 20.94
N ALA A 508 -2.53 29.79 22.25
CA ALA A 508 -1.36 30.16 23.01
C ALA A 508 -0.28 29.07 23.02
N ARG A 509 -0.69 27.78 23.14
CA ARG A 509 0.22 26.62 23.06
C ARG A 509 0.85 26.48 21.66
N GLN A 510 0.10 26.74 20.60
CA GLN A 510 0.61 26.71 19.22
C GLN A 510 1.62 27.83 18.92
N GLU A 511 1.48 28.98 19.59
CA GLU A 511 2.38 30.12 19.46
C GLU A 511 3.60 30.01 20.39
N GLN A 512 3.59 29.07 21.35
CA GLN A 512 4.71 28.88 22.31
C GLN A 512 5.94 28.34 21.59
N GLU A 513 7.10 28.93 21.85
CA GLU A 513 8.40 28.38 21.44
C GLU A 513 8.88 27.37 22.49
N ASP A 514 9.05 26.11 22.08
CA ASP A 514 9.57 25.06 22.94
C ASP A 514 11.09 25.03 22.94
N ASP A 515 11.69 24.61 24.06
CA ASP A 515 13.12 24.37 24.15
C ASP A 515 13.51 23.07 23.46
N ALA A 516 13.77 23.14 22.16
CA ALA A 516 14.19 22.00 21.38
C ALA A 516 15.55 21.41 21.78
N SER A 517 16.30 22.04 22.67
CA SER A 517 17.62 21.55 23.12
C SER A 517 17.55 20.30 23.99
N ILE A 518 16.36 19.95 24.53
CA ILE A 518 16.15 18.70 25.26
C ILE A 518 16.12 17.48 24.36
N LEU A 519 15.80 17.66 23.08
CA LEU A 519 15.78 16.57 22.11
C LEU A 519 17.19 16.20 21.68
N PRO A 520 17.48 14.91 21.50
CA PRO A 520 18.76 14.48 20.98
C PRO A 520 18.93 14.96 19.54
N GLU A 521 20.18 15.14 19.12
CA GLU A 521 20.48 15.62 17.78
C GLU A 521 21.69 14.91 17.16
N VAL A 522 21.70 14.84 15.85
CA VAL A 522 22.88 14.57 15.05
C VAL A 522 23.54 15.90 14.69
N THR A 523 24.85 15.85 14.55
CA THR A 523 25.66 17.03 14.21
C THR A 523 26.23 16.89 12.80
N LYS A 524 26.87 17.93 12.29
CA LYS A 524 27.51 17.91 10.99
C LYS A 524 28.58 16.78 10.87
N GLU A 525 29.22 16.45 11.98
CA GLU A 525 30.25 15.40 12.06
C GLU A 525 29.67 13.98 11.92
N ASP A 526 28.37 13.83 12.18
CA ASP A 526 27.66 12.54 12.05
C ASP A 526 27.19 12.26 10.61
N ILE A 527 27.24 13.29 9.74
CA ILE A 527 26.86 13.17 8.33
C ILE A 527 27.97 12.44 7.58
N PRO A 528 27.68 11.34 6.83
CA PRO A 528 28.68 10.68 6.00
C PRO A 528 29.35 11.64 5.03
N ALA A 529 30.70 11.61 4.96
CA ALA A 529 31.46 12.53 4.10
C ALA A 529 31.23 12.24 2.60
N ASP A 530 30.95 11.00 2.26
CA ASP A 530 30.77 10.54 0.88
C ASP A 530 29.40 9.91 0.67
N ILE A 531 28.81 10.15 -0.50
CA ILE A 531 27.59 9.48 -0.94
C ILE A 531 27.99 8.14 -1.57
N LYS A 532 27.38 7.05 -1.11
CA LYS A 532 27.53 5.74 -1.74
C LYS A 532 26.92 5.79 -3.15
N VAL A 533 27.73 5.60 -4.17
CA VAL A 533 27.29 5.51 -5.56
C VAL A 533 27.56 4.11 -6.07
N ALA A 534 26.52 3.43 -6.56
CA ALA A 534 26.66 2.12 -7.16
C ALA A 534 27.67 2.18 -8.34
N GLN A 535 28.63 1.28 -8.34
CA GLN A 535 29.66 1.21 -9.38
C GLN A 535 29.28 0.11 -10.37
N PRO A 536 29.23 0.43 -11.67
CA PRO A 536 28.98 -0.60 -12.67
C PRO A 536 30.15 -1.58 -12.75
N LYS A 537 29.86 -2.88 -12.84
CA LYS A 537 30.87 -3.90 -13.11
C LYS A 537 31.37 -3.80 -14.55
N LEU A 538 30.46 -3.56 -15.50
CA LEU A 538 30.78 -3.42 -16.92
C LEU A 538 30.06 -2.21 -17.49
N LYS A 539 30.78 -1.48 -18.34
CA LYS A 539 30.23 -0.37 -19.13
C LYS A 539 30.90 -0.35 -20.51
N ALA A 540 30.10 -0.38 -21.55
CA ALA A 540 30.61 -0.29 -22.90
C ALA A 540 29.84 0.74 -23.72
N SER A 541 30.57 1.37 -24.64
CA SER A 541 30.05 2.32 -25.63
C SER A 541 30.12 1.63 -27.01
N THR A 542 29.09 0.83 -27.29
CA THR A 542 28.85 0.17 -28.57
C THR A 542 27.78 0.93 -29.34
N ASP A 543 27.25 0.39 -30.43
CA ASP A 543 26.11 0.98 -31.12
C ASP A 543 24.88 1.13 -30.19
N THR A 544 24.62 0.15 -29.33
CA THR A 544 23.74 0.29 -28.18
C THR A 544 24.61 0.29 -26.92
N PRO A 545 24.88 1.46 -26.29
CA PRO A 545 25.62 1.51 -25.03
C PRO A 545 24.92 0.73 -23.93
N TYR A 546 25.71 0.09 -23.08
CA TYR A 546 25.12 -0.61 -21.92
C TYR A 546 25.89 -0.36 -20.63
N THR A 547 25.19 -0.52 -19.51
CA THR A 547 25.75 -0.48 -18.17
C THR A 547 25.22 -1.69 -17.40
N ALA A 548 26.12 -2.48 -16.81
CA ALA A 548 25.76 -3.66 -16.05
C ALA A 548 26.27 -3.56 -14.61
N TYR A 549 25.40 -3.85 -13.66
CA TYR A 549 25.70 -3.89 -12.22
C TYR A 549 25.56 -5.31 -11.71
N GLU A 550 26.59 -5.75 -10.96
CA GLU A 550 26.55 -7.01 -10.22
C GLU A 550 26.23 -6.70 -8.75
N VAL A 551 25.06 -7.14 -8.32
CA VAL A 551 24.60 -7.02 -6.93
C VAL A 551 23.79 -8.25 -6.55
N GLY A 552 23.62 -8.49 -5.26
CA GLY A 552 22.75 -9.56 -4.79
C GLY A 552 21.30 -9.31 -5.20
N THR A 553 20.77 -10.10 -6.12
CA THR A 553 19.39 -9.98 -6.63
C THR A 553 18.54 -11.21 -6.30
N ASN A 554 19.03 -12.11 -5.46
CA ASN A 554 18.34 -13.35 -5.09
C ASN A 554 17.89 -14.20 -6.30
N GLY A 555 18.74 -14.26 -7.35
CA GLY A 555 18.47 -15.04 -8.57
C GLY A 555 17.56 -14.35 -9.58
N LEU A 556 17.33 -13.05 -9.43
CA LEU A 556 16.59 -12.24 -10.39
C LEU A 556 17.52 -11.50 -11.35
N VAL A 557 17.01 -11.20 -12.53
CA VAL A 557 17.61 -10.29 -13.51
C VAL A 557 16.64 -9.14 -13.78
N TYR A 558 17.14 -7.93 -13.76
CA TYR A 558 16.43 -6.70 -14.11
C TYR A 558 17.04 -6.11 -15.37
N GLU A 559 16.22 -5.91 -16.39
CA GLU A 559 16.62 -5.35 -17.67
C GLU A 559 15.82 -4.08 -17.98
N GLN A 560 16.51 -3.03 -18.40
CA GLN A 560 15.89 -1.80 -18.86
C GLN A 560 16.47 -1.36 -20.20
N LEU A 561 15.61 -1.03 -21.14
CA LEU A 561 15.93 -0.33 -22.37
C LEU A 561 15.52 1.13 -22.24
N VAL A 562 16.48 2.02 -22.21
CA VAL A 562 16.29 3.48 -22.10
C VAL A 562 16.42 4.09 -23.47
N ILE A 563 15.34 4.66 -23.99
CA ILE A 563 15.20 5.17 -25.36
C ILE A 563 15.05 6.70 -25.30
N ASP A 564 15.88 7.43 -26.03
CA ASP A 564 15.70 8.88 -26.15
C ASP A 564 14.37 9.16 -26.85
N ILE A 565 13.45 9.90 -26.21
CA ILE A 565 12.17 10.26 -26.84
C ILE A 565 12.45 11.26 -27.97
N PRO A 566 12.14 10.91 -29.23
CA PRO A 566 12.30 11.82 -30.37
C PRO A 566 11.31 13.00 -30.30
N GLU A 567 11.40 13.91 -31.24
CA GLU A 567 10.42 14.98 -31.36
C GLU A 567 9.03 14.43 -31.68
N LEU A 568 8.10 14.68 -30.77
CA LEU A 568 6.69 14.29 -30.85
C LEU A 568 5.83 15.52 -31.14
N THR A 569 4.77 15.33 -31.91
CA THR A 569 3.71 16.33 -32.07
C THR A 569 2.95 16.54 -30.76
N GLU A 570 2.17 17.60 -30.64
CA GLU A 570 1.36 17.84 -29.42
C GLU A 570 0.30 16.74 -29.21
N ASP A 571 -0.28 16.22 -30.31
CA ASP A 571 -1.25 15.12 -30.24
C ASP A 571 -0.58 13.79 -29.79
N GLU A 572 0.61 13.46 -30.30
CA GLU A 572 1.38 12.30 -29.84
C GLU A 572 1.79 12.46 -28.36
N LYS A 573 2.16 13.66 -27.93
CA LYS A 573 2.42 13.93 -26.52
C LYS A 573 1.18 13.73 -25.66
N ALA A 574 0.00 14.10 -26.14
CA ALA A 574 -1.26 13.96 -25.43
C ALA A 574 -1.67 12.50 -25.21
N VAL A 575 -1.36 11.60 -26.15
CA VAL A 575 -1.68 10.16 -26.04
C VAL A 575 -0.56 9.32 -25.41
N MET A 576 0.62 9.92 -25.16
CA MET A 576 1.76 9.20 -24.59
C MET A 576 1.48 8.50 -23.24
N PRO A 577 0.67 9.04 -22.30
CA PRO A 577 0.30 8.32 -21.10
C PRO A 577 -0.47 7.02 -21.37
N LEU A 578 -1.35 7.03 -22.37
CA LEU A 578 -2.09 5.83 -22.80
C LEU A 578 -1.16 4.83 -23.49
N PHE A 579 -0.27 5.31 -24.36
CA PHE A 579 0.75 4.46 -24.99
C PHE A 579 1.61 3.74 -23.94
N ASN A 580 2.05 4.45 -22.88
CA ASN A 580 2.81 3.85 -21.79
C ASN A 580 2.05 2.70 -21.11
N SER A 581 0.76 2.92 -20.83
CA SER A 581 -0.07 1.93 -20.12
C SER A 581 -0.48 0.76 -21.01
N PHE A 582 -0.67 0.98 -22.32
CA PHE A 582 -1.25 -0.04 -23.20
C PHE A 582 -0.21 -0.93 -23.88
N LEU A 583 1.03 -0.43 -24.04
CA LEU A 583 2.07 -1.14 -24.82
C LEU A 583 2.25 -2.61 -24.38
N THR A 584 2.22 -2.87 -23.09
CA THR A 584 2.45 -4.20 -22.52
C THR A 584 1.17 -4.98 -22.21
N GLU A 585 0.00 -4.35 -22.42
CA GLU A 585 -1.33 -4.92 -22.19
C GLU A 585 -1.99 -5.44 -23.47
N LEU A 586 -1.36 -5.21 -24.60
CA LEU A 586 -1.81 -5.64 -25.93
C LEU A 586 -1.05 -6.86 -26.40
N GLY A 587 -1.57 -7.52 -27.43
CA GLY A 587 -0.92 -8.62 -28.10
C GLY A 587 0.41 -8.22 -28.75
N SER A 588 1.29 -9.17 -28.96
CA SER A 588 2.57 -8.97 -29.60
C SER A 588 2.90 -10.08 -30.61
N ALA A 589 3.51 -9.72 -31.72
CA ALA A 589 3.82 -10.60 -32.85
C ALA A 589 2.53 -11.28 -33.39
N ASP A 590 2.42 -12.59 -33.28
CA ASP A 590 1.27 -13.39 -33.73
C ASP A 590 0.31 -13.78 -32.57
N ARG A 591 0.62 -13.34 -31.33
CA ARG A 591 -0.16 -13.64 -30.15
C ARG A 591 -1.21 -12.54 -29.85
N SER A 592 -2.38 -12.98 -29.41
CA SER A 592 -3.40 -12.10 -28.81
C SER A 592 -2.91 -11.52 -27.49
N TYR A 593 -3.61 -10.50 -26.94
CA TYR A 593 -3.30 -9.94 -25.63
C TYR A 593 -3.37 -11.02 -24.52
N LEU A 594 -4.34 -11.94 -24.57
CA LEU A 594 -4.46 -13.03 -23.61
C LEU A 594 -3.23 -13.97 -23.65
N GLU A 595 -2.82 -14.40 -24.85
CA GLU A 595 -1.64 -15.23 -25.00
C GLU A 595 -0.35 -14.52 -24.63
N THR A 596 -0.26 -13.20 -24.87
CA THR A 596 0.89 -12.39 -24.49
C THR A 596 0.97 -12.23 -22.97
N GLN A 597 -0.13 -11.95 -22.30
CA GLN A 597 -0.16 -11.84 -20.83
C GLN A 597 0.09 -13.18 -20.14
N ALA A 598 -0.46 -14.27 -20.65
CA ALA A 598 -0.15 -15.61 -20.15
C ALA A 598 1.35 -15.92 -20.27
N LEU A 599 1.98 -15.55 -21.40
CA LEU A 599 3.42 -15.73 -21.59
C LEU A 599 4.24 -14.82 -20.65
N GLN A 600 3.83 -13.56 -20.45
CA GLN A 600 4.47 -12.65 -19.50
C GLN A 600 4.44 -13.23 -18.10
N ALA A 601 3.28 -13.70 -17.63
CA ALA A 601 3.12 -14.30 -16.31
C ALA A 601 3.97 -15.57 -16.12
N MET A 602 4.16 -16.36 -17.17
CA MET A 602 4.96 -17.60 -17.15
C MET A 602 6.47 -17.34 -17.07
N VAL A 603 6.96 -16.23 -17.60
CA VAL A 603 8.41 -16.02 -17.77
C VAL A 603 8.97 -14.81 -17.05
N THR A 604 8.17 -13.83 -16.68
CA THR A 604 8.63 -12.56 -16.10
C THR A 604 7.94 -12.26 -14.78
N GLY A 605 8.54 -11.38 -13.97
CA GLY A 605 7.88 -10.74 -12.84
C GLY A 605 7.24 -9.39 -13.22
N GLY A 606 6.88 -9.24 -14.49
CA GLY A 606 6.28 -8.05 -15.07
C GLY A 606 7.17 -7.36 -16.09
N VAL A 607 6.52 -6.75 -17.06
CA VAL A 607 7.12 -5.87 -18.06
C VAL A 607 6.34 -4.55 -18.08
N GLY A 608 7.00 -3.44 -18.32
CA GLY A 608 6.33 -2.15 -18.29
C GLY A 608 7.05 -1.07 -19.09
N GLY A 609 6.27 -0.11 -19.60
CA GLY A 609 6.76 1.05 -20.31
C GLY A 609 6.40 2.35 -19.59
N LYS A 610 7.38 3.26 -19.46
CA LYS A 610 7.13 4.58 -18.85
C LYS A 610 7.93 5.69 -19.53
N SER A 611 7.35 6.89 -19.56
CA SER A 611 8.05 8.10 -19.96
C SER A 611 8.68 8.78 -18.75
N SER A 612 9.94 9.14 -18.85
CA SER A 612 10.67 9.94 -17.85
C SER A 612 11.11 11.26 -18.47
N ILE A 613 10.87 12.36 -17.77
CA ILE A 613 11.35 13.68 -18.16
C ILE A 613 12.05 14.33 -16.96
N ARG A 614 13.27 14.82 -17.16
CA ARG A 614 14.09 15.40 -16.09
C ARG A 614 14.70 16.71 -16.55
N ALA A 615 14.54 17.74 -15.72
CA ALA A 615 15.20 19.02 -15.95
C ALA A 615 16.71 18.89 -15.78
N ASN A 616 17.46 19.70 -16.54
CA ASN A 616 18.88 19.86 -16.29
C ASN A 616 19.07 20.57 -14.94
N ILE A 617 20.00 20.08 -14.12
CA ILE A 617 20.27 20.62 -12.78
C ILE A 617 20.79 22.06 -12.77
N HIS A 618 21.37 22.53 -13.90
CA HIS A 618 21.93 23.87 -14.03
C HIS A 618 21.02 24.83 -14.81
N ASP A 619 20.10 24.32 -15.63
CA ASP A 619 19.13 25.13 -16.38
C ASP A 619 17.79 24.38 -16.49
N ALA A 620 16.82 24.76 -15.68
CA ALA A 620 15.49 24.16 -15.65
C ALA A 620 14.70 24.31 -16.95
N ARG A 621 15.16 25.13 -17.91
CA ARG A 621 14.56 25.26 -19.26
C ARG A 621 15.02 24.16 -20.20
N GLN A 622 16.14 23.49 -19.88
CA GLN A 622 16.63 22.32 -20.61
C GLN A 622 16.19 21.05 -19.90
N TYR A 623 15.83 20.04 -20.66
CA TYR A 623 15.41 18.75 -20.13
C TYR A 623 15.83 17.61 -21.03
N HIS A 624 15.88 16.42 -20.46
CA HIS A 624 16.04 15.15 -21.16
C HIS A 624 14.77 14.34 -20.99
N SER A 625 14.33 13.68 -22.04
CA SER A 625 13.17 12.81 -22.01
C SER A 625 13.52 11.42 -22.54
N HIS A 626 13.12 10.40 -21.78
CA HIS A 626 13.39 9.01 -22.13
C HIS A 626 12.11 8.19 -22.03
N TYR A 627 11.97 7.23 -22.90
CA TYR A 627 11.06 6.11 -22.75
C TYR A 627 11.85 4.95 -22.15
N ILE A 628 11.36 4.39 -21.06
CA ILE A 628 12.01 3.29 -20.35
C ILE A 628 11.09 2.07 -20.48
N LEU A 629 11.56 1.06 -21.19
CA LEU A 629 10.95 -0.26 -21.24
C LEU A 629 11.74 -1.15 -20.29
N SER A 630 11.08 -1.77 -19.32
CA SER A 630 11.73 -2.53 -18.27
C SER A 630 11.02 -3.84 -18.00
N GLY A 631 11.77 -4.80 -17.50
CA GLY A 631 11.22 -6.06 -16.99
C GLY A 631 12.18 -6.76 -16.05
N LYS A 632 11.66 -7.74 -15.35
CA LYS A 632 12.41 -8.60 -14.43
C LYS A 632 12.00 -10.05 -14.61
N ALA A 633 12.94 -10.96 -14.36
CA ALA A 633 12.68 -12.39 -14.44
C ALA A 633 13.65 -13.17 -13.54
N LEU A 634 13.36 -14.43 -13.27
CA LEU A 634 14.37 -15.34 -12.73
C LEU A 634 15.51 -15.54 -13.72
N ASN A 635 16.73 -15.72 -13.23
CA ASN A 635 17.94 -15.91 -14.06
C ASN A 635 17.74 -16.97 -15.17
N ARG A 636 16.98 -18.05 -14.89
CA ARG A 636 16.67 -19.09 -15.89
C ARG A 636 15.84 -18.59 -17.08
N ASN A 637 15.16 -17.47 -16.94
CA ASN A 637 14.25 -16.88 -17.93
C ASN A 637 14.80 -15.63 -18.62
N HIS A 638 16.05 -15.22 -18.36
CA HIS A 638 16.63 -13.96 -18.86
C HIS A 638 16.48 -13.79 -20.38
N ALA A 639 16.72 -14.85 -21.18
CA ALA A 639 16.64 -14.77 -22.63
C ALA A 639 15.20 -14.46 -23.11
N ARG A 640 14.21 -15.09 -22.47
CA ARG A 640 12.80 -14.85 -22.80
C ARG A 640 12.33 -13.45 -22.36
N LEU A 641 12.89 -12.92 -21.26
CA LEU A 641 12.63 -11.54 -20.85
C LEU A 641 13.09 -10.56 -21.93
N THR A 642 14.33 -10.68 -22.39
CA THR A 642 14.89 -9.82 -23.46
C THR A 642 14.04 -9.89 -24.72
N ASP A 643 13.65 -11.10 -25.15
CA ASP A 643 12.81 -11.32 -26.33
C ASP A 643 11.44 -10.65 -26.18
N LEU A 644 10.79 -10.79 -25.01
CA LEU A 644 9.49 -10.17 -24.72
C LEU A 644 9.57 -8.63 -24.71
N LEU A 645 10.60 -8.04 -24.11
CA LEU A 645 10.82 -6.60 -24.15
C LEU A 645 10.95 -6.09 -25.59
N ASN A 646 11.72 -6.80 -26.43
CA ASN A 646 11.86 -6.45 -27.84
C ASN A 646 10.52 -6.57 -28.60
N GLU A 647 9.80 -7.67 -28.41
CA GLU A 647 8.53 -7.90 -29.09
C GLU A 647 7.45 -6.91 -28.65
N SER A 648 7.35 -6.60 -27.36
CA SER A 648 6.40 -5.62 -26.82
C SER A 648 6.59 -4.23 -27.43
N LEU A 649 7.81 -3.83 -27.74
CA LEU A 649 8.06 -2.54 -28.41
C LEU A 649 7.89 -2.64 -29.92
N ALA A 650 8.55 -3.60 -30.55
CA ALA A 650 8.67 -3.64 -32.02
C ALA A 650 7.45 -4.23 -32.73
N LYS A 651 6.73 -5.14 -32.06
CA LYS A 651 5.68 -5.97 -32.65
C LYS A 651 4.34 -5.92 -31.94
N VAL A 652 4.09 -4.87 -31.13
CA VAL A 652 2.80 -4.68 -30.47
C VAL A 652 1.66 -4.61 -31.48
N ARG A 653 0.52 -5.19 -31.11
CA ARG A 653 -0.67 -5.29 -31.96
C ARG A 653 -1.70 -4.22 -31.58
N PHE A 654 -1.72 -3.15 -32.35
CA PHE A 654 -2.73 -2.08 -32.17
C PHE A 654 -4.07 -2.38 -32.87
N ASP A 655 -4.21 -3.53 -33.54
CA ASP A 655 -5.45 -3.97 -34.18
C ASP A 655 -6.48 -4.55 -33.20
N GLU A 656 -6.13 -4.76 -31.92
CA GLU A 656 -7.01 -5.24 -30.86
C GLU A 656 -7.89 -4.11 -30.29
N THR A 657 -8.74 -3.52 -31.14
CA THR A 657 -9.53 -2.32 -30.82
C THR A 657 -10.53 -2.50 -29.68
N ALA A 658 -11.10 -3.70 -29.49
CA ALA A 658 -11.96 -4.04 -28.37
C ALA A 658 -11.17 -3.91 -27.06
N ARG A 659 -9.99 -4.54 -26.99
CA ARG A 659 -9.11 -4.47 -25.82
C ARG A 659 -8.68 -3.04 -25.49
N ILE A 660 -8.34 -2.24 -26.50
CA ILE A 660 -7.98 -0.82 -26.31
C ILE A 660 -9.16 -0.03 -25.70
N LYS A 661 -10.38 -0.36 -26.08
CA LYS A 661 -11.60 0.26 -25.54
C LYS A 661 -11.80 -0.06 -24.05
N ASP A 662 -11.56 -1.32 -23.66
CA ASP A 662 -11.64 -1.78 -22.29
C ASP A 662 -10.57 -1.11 -21.42
N LEU A 663 -9.32 -1.09 -21.88
CA LEU A 663 -8.21 -0.41 -21.21
C LEU A 663 -8.47 1.09 -21.03
N MET A 664 -9.07 1.73 -22.03
CA MET A 664 -9.44 3.15 -21.95
C MET A 664 -10.52 3.38 -20.88
N GLY A 665 -11.50 2.48 -20.75
CA GLY A 665 -12.53 2.51 -19.69
C GLY A 665 -11.89 2.40 -18.31
N GLN A 666 -10.96 1.45 -18.14
CA GLN A 666 -10.22 1.26 -16.88
C GLN A 666 -9.37 2.49 -16.51
N VAL A 667 -8.63 3.07 -17.45
CA VAL A 667 -7.84 4.30 -17.22
C VAL A 667 -8.75 5.46 -16.85
N ARG A 668 -9.88 5.63 -17.53
CA ARG A 668 -10.86 6.68 -17.21
C ARG A 668 -11.38 6.51 -15.77
N SER A 669 -11.80 5.32 -15.39
CA SER A 669 -12.30 5.01 -14.05
C SER A 669 -11.24 5.31 -12.99
N SER A 670 -10.00 4.90 -13.22
CA SER A 670 -8.87 5.14 -12.31
C SER A 670 -8.59 6.63 -12.10
N VAL A 671 -8.59 7.45 -13.16
CA VAL A 671 -8.35 8.89 -13.00
C VAL A 671 -9.51 9.60 -12.31
N ASP A 672 -10.76 9.16 -12.49
CA ASP A 672 -11.92 9.72 -11.79
C ASP A 672 -11.82 9.47 -10.27
N HIS A 673 -11.49 8.25 -9.86
CA HIS A 673 -11.33 7.89 -8.44
C HIS A 673 -10.09 8.51 -7.78
N GLY A 674 -9.02 8.75 -8.54
CA GLY A 674 -7.76 9.29 -8.02
C GLY A 674 -7.76 10.79 -7.69
N VAL A 675 -8.80 11.55 -8.08
CA VAL A 675 -8.82 13.02 -7.93
C VAL A 675 -8.81 13.45 -6.47
N THR A 676 -9.65 12.88 -5.64
CA THR A 676 -9.82 13.28 -4.23
C THR A 676 -8.59 12.93 -3.39
N GLY A 677 -7.98 11.77 -3.62
CA GLY A 677 -6.77 11.33 -2.90
C GLY A 677 -5.50 12.13 -3.22
N SER A 678 -5.48 12.88 -4.34
CA SER A 678 -4.30 13.61 -4.83
C SER A 678 -4.51 15.12 -4.99
N GLY A 679 -5.50 15.71 -4.32
CA GLY A 679 -5.87 17.11 -4.48
C GLY A 679 -4.71 18.09 -4.30
N HIS A 680 -3.85 17.90 -3.29
CA HIS A 680 -2.67 18.72 -3.06
C HIS A 680 -1.64 18.62 -4.19
N VAL A 681 -1.45 17.42 -4.77
CA VAL A 681 -0.53 17.21 -5.91
C VAL A 681 -1.07 17.93 -7.16
N HIS A 682 -2.37 17.84 -7.40
CA HIS A 682 -3.00 18.57 -8.51
C HIS A 682 -2.89 20.09 -8.35
N ALA A 683 -3.07 20.61 -7.14
CA ALA A 683 -2.88 22.02 -6.84
C ALA A 683 -1.43 22.47 -7.07
N MET A 684 -0.44 21.69 -6.60
CA MET A 684 0.98 21.98 -6.86
C MET A 684 1.28 21.99 -8.35
N ARG A 685 0.88 20.95 -9.10
CA ARG A 685 1.09 20.88 -10.57
C ARG A 685 0.46 22.06 -11.30
N ALA A 686 -0.75 22.44 -10.92
CA ALA A 686 -1.44 23.60 -11.49
C ALA A 686 -0.70 24.91 -11.21
N SER A 687 -0.20 25.11 -9.99
CA SER A 687 0.55 26.31 -9.61
C SER A 687 1.91 26.41 -10.29
N MET A 688 2.58 25.27 -10.51
CA MET A 688 3.93 25.20 -11.04
C MET A 688 4.03 25.15 -12.56
N GLN A 689 2.92 24.93 -13.29
CA GLN A 689 2.90 24.63 -14.72
C GLN A 689 3.70 25.63 -15.62
N ASN A 690 3.86 26.86 -15.16
CA ASN A 690 4.57 27.90 -15.92
C ASN A 690 6.06 28.08 -15.51
N PHE A 691 6.56 27.31 -14.53
CA PHE A 691 7.93 27.49 -14.04
C PHE A 691 8.99 26.85 -14.92
N SER A 692 8.66 25.74 -15.57
CA SER A 692 9.59 25.04 -16.46
C SER A 692 8.86 24.17 -17.48
N PRO A 693 9.52 23.76 -18.58
CA PRO A 693 8.96 22.79 -19.53
C PRO A 693 8.56 21.46 -18.85
N VAL A 694 9.33 21.01 -17.85
CA VAL A 694 9.01 19.78 -17.10
C VAL A 694 7.75 19.95 -16.28
N ALA A 695 7.59 21.07 -15.56
CA ALA A 695 6.39 21.34 -14.77
C ALA A 695 5.14 21.46 -15.66
N LYS A 696 5.27 22.12 -16.84
CA LYS A 696 4.20 22.17 -17.83
C LYS A 696 3.81 20.77 -18.30
N TRP A 697 4.80 19.95 -18.65
CA TRP A 697 4.59 18.59 -19.10
C TRP A 697 3.89 17.71 -18.04
N GLN A 698 4.28 17.85 -16.78
CA GLN A 698 3.62 17.15 -15.66
C GLN A 698 2.15 17.57 -15.49
N PHE A 699 1.86 18.87 -15.60
CA PHE A 699 0.49 19.36 -15.52
C PHE A 699 -0.38 18.86 -16.69
N GLU A 700 0.15 18.88 -17.91
CA GLU A 700 -0.56 18.47 -19.13
C GLU A 700 -0.81 16.96 -19.19
N ARG A 701 -0.05 16.14 -18.49
CA ARG A 701 -0.15 14.66 -18.55
C ARG A 701 -0.79 14.01 -17.34
N SER A 702 -0.47 14.48 -16.15
CA SER A 702 -0.91 13.90 -14.89
C SER A 702 -1.54 14.92 -13.93
N GLY A 703 -1.69 16.16 -14.35
CA GLY A 703 -2.49 17.17 -13.66
C GLY A 703 -3.92 17.22 -14.21
N PHE A 704 -4.69 18.25 -13.84
CA PHE A 704 -6.07 18.42 -14.30
C PHE A 704 -6.21 18.45 -15.83
N ALA A 705 -5.25 19.06 -16.55
CA ALA A 705 -5.25 19.05 -18.01
C ALA A 705 -5.14 17.64 -18.58
N GLY A 706 -4.28 16.79 -17.98
CA GLY A 706 -4.14 15.41 -18.37
C GLY A 706 -5.41 14.58 -18.15
N ILE A 707 -6.05 14.76 -16.98
CA ILE A 707 -7.34 14.11 -16.67
C ILE A 707 -8.40 14.48 -17.70
N GLN A 708 -8.52 15.78 -18.02
CA GLN A 708 -9.48 16.24 -19.05
C GLN A 708 -9.15 15.65 -20.42
N THR A 709 -7.87 15.54 -20.77
CA THR A 709 -7.43 14.94 -22.03
C THR A 709 -7.84 13.46 -22.10
N ILE A 710 -7.62 12.68 -21.04
CA ILE A 710 -8.04 11.26 -20.98
C ILE A 710 -9.54 11.12 -21.13
N LYS A 711 -10.35 11.95 -20.45
CA LYS A 711 -11.83 11.97 -20.59
C LYS A 711 -12.26 12.30 -22.02
N ALA A 712 -11.62 13.29 -22.64
CA ALA A 712 -11.90 13.67 -24.03
C ALA A 712 -11.53 12.54 -25.00
N GLN A 713 -10.40 11.88 -24.81
CA GLN A 713 -9.97 10.74 -25.63
C GLN A 713 -10.89 9.53 -25.48
N HIS A 714 -11.31 9.20 -24.24
CA HIS A 714 -12.30 8.14 -24.01
C HIS A 714 -13.62 8.41 -24.77
N LYS A 715 -14.08 9.66 -24.79
CA LYS A 715 -15.26 10.03 -25.57
C LYS A 715 -14.98 9.92 -27.08
N ALA A 716 -13.83 10.39 -27.55
CA ALA A 716 -13.46 10.43 -28.97
C ALA A 716 -13.38 9.03 -29.61
N ILE A 717 -12.87 8.02 -28.90
CA ILE A 717 -12.80 6.63 -29.45
C ILE A 717 -14.16 5.99 -29.72
N SER A 718 -15.24 6.57 -29.21
CA SER A 718 -16.62 6.16 -29.52
C SER A 718 -17.19 6.86 -30.77
N GLU A 719 -16.48 7.86 -31.31
CA GLU A 719 -16.85 8.57 -32.53
C GLU A 719 -16.23 7.88 -33.78
N ALA A 720 -16.76 8.16 -34.97
CA ALA A 720 -16.49 7.38 -36.19
C ALA A 720 -15.00 7.20 -36.56
N ASP A 721 -14.16 8.23 -36.32
CA ASP A 721 -12.73 8.21 -36.71
C ASP A 721 -11.78 8.28 -35.51
N GLY A 722 -12.30 8.31 -34.28
CA GLY A 722 -11.49 8.57 -33.08
C GLY A 722 -10.56 7.43 -32.72
N MET A 723 -10.99 6.18 -32.90
CA MET A 723 -10.15 5.01 -32.69
C MET A 723 -8.99 4.97 -33.72
N ASP A 724 -9.30 5.14 -35.01
CA ASP A 724 -8.27 5.10 -36.07
C ASP A 724 -7.18 6.16 -35.83
N LEU A 725 -7.57 7.37 -35.43
CA LEU A 725 -6.64 8.44 -35.10
C LEU A 725 -5.74 8.11 -33.90
N LEU A 726 -6.29 7.49 -32.85
CA LEU A 726 -5.51 7.02 -31.70
C LEU A 726 -4.46 5.99 -32.13
N LEU A 727 -4.87 5.04 -32.96
CA LEU A 727 -3.99 3.99 -33.47
C LEU A 727 -2.87 4.55 -34.37
N GLU A 728 -3.18 5.54 -35.24
CA GLU A 728 -2.16 6.24 -36.03
C GLU A 728 -1.12 6.91 -35.14
N HIS A 729 -1.52 7.54 -34.05
CA HIS A 729 -0.58 8.13 -33.10
C HIS A 729 0.26 7.07 -32.39
N PHE A 730 -0.33 5.97 -31.96
CA PHE A 730 0.41 4.86 -31.33
C PHE A 730 1.44 4.25 -32.27
N GLU A 731 1.09 4.01 -33.52
CA GLU A 731 2.02 3.51 -34.52
C GLU A 731 3.15 4.50 -34.80
N SER A 732 2.84 5.80 -34.89
CA SER A 732 3.85 6.84 -35.09
C SER A 732 4.82 6.89 -33.91
N ILE A 733 4.33 6.87 -32.66
CA ILE A 733 5.16 6.85 -31.45
C ILE A 733 6.06 5.61 -31.45
N ARG A 734 5.51 4.41 -31.67
CA ARG A 734 6.26 3.17 -31.73
C ARG A 734 7.39 3.24 -32.78
N ASN A 735 7.09 3.66 -34.01
CA ASN A 735 8.07 3.73 -35.07
C ASN A 735 9.21 4.72 -34.78
N LYS A 736 8.87 5.85 -34.14
CA LYS A 736 9.85 6.83 -33.65
C LYS A 736 10.75 6.25 -32.56
N LEU A 737 10.17 5.55 -31.58
CA LEU A 737 10.92 4.92 -30.47
C LEU A 737 11.82 3.78 -30.96
N VAL A 738 11.32 2.93 -31.87
CA VAL A 738 12.11 1.83 -32.46
C VAL A 738 13.35 2.38 -33.19
N SER A 739 13.23 3.52 -33.83
CA SER A 739 14.33 4.14 -34.59
C SER A 739 15.26 5.05 -33.76
N ALA A 740 14.86 5.33 -32.51
CA ALA A 740 15.59 6.26 -31.66
C ALA A 740 16.86 5.64 -31.05
N ARG A 741 17.74 6.50 -30.56
CA ARG A 741 18.92 6.07 -29.81
C ARG A 741 18.52 5.36 -28.54
N LYS A 742 19.17 4.24 -28.27
CA LYS A 742 18.90 3.36 -27.13
C LYS A 742 20.14 3.17 -26.28
N GLN A 743 19.96 2.91 -25.01
CA GLN A 743 20.97 2.38 -24.10
C GLN A 743 20.32 1.32 -23.19
N ALA A 744 21.09 0.33 -22.79
CA ALA A 744 20.58 -0.75 -21.96
C ALA A 744 21.19 -0.72 -20.56
N LEU A 745 20.39 -1.09 -19.55
CA LEU A 745 20.79 -1.28 -18.17
C LEU A 745 20.46 -2.70 -17.77
N LEU A 746 21.43 -3.37 -17.12
CA LEU A 746 21.28 -4.72 -16.58
C LEU A 746 21.69 -4.73 -15.11
N VAL A 747 20.88 -5.37 -14.26
CA VAL A 747 21.23 -5.65 -12.87
C VAL A 747 20.96 -7.12 -12.60
N ALA A 748 21.95 -7.85 -12.13
CA ALA A 748 21.86 -9.27 -11.80
C ALA A 748 22.94 -9.69 -10.79
N ASP A 749 22.78 -10.86 -10.20
CA ASP A 749 23.85 -11.51 -9.45
C ASP A 749 24.95 -12.07 -10.37
N ASP A 750 26.02 -12.60 -9.77
CA ASP A 750 27.18 -13.18 -10.49
C ASP A 750 26.79 -14.37 -11.38
N ASN A 751 25.76 -15.14 -11.01
CA ASN A 751 25.29 -16.29 -11.77
C ASN A 751 24.48 -15.90 -13.04
N GLY A 752 23.78 -14.76 -13.01
CA GLY A 752 22.90 -14.30 -14.07
C GLY A 752 23.52 -13.29 -15.03
N LEU A 753 24.52 -12.51 -14.57
CA LEU A 753 24.99 -11.32 -15.26
C LEU A 753 25.57 -11.58 -16.67
N ASP A 754 26.49 -12.51 -16.80
CA ASP A 754 27.20 -12.74 -18.08
C ASP A 754 26.28 -13.31 -19.17
N ALA A 755 25.39 -14.22 -18.79
CA ALA A 755 24.42 -14.82 -19.72
C ALA A 755 23.40 -13.78 -20.21
N SER A 756 22.84 -13.00 -19.28
CA SER A 756 21.88 -11.94 -19.57
C SER A 756 22.51 -10.83 -20.42
N LEU A 757 23.75 -10.43 -20.13
CA LEU A 757 24.46 -9.44 -20.90
C LEU A 757 24.69 -9.90 -22.36
N SER A 758 25.06 -11.15 -22.57
CA SER A 758 25.26 -11.72 -23.90
C SER A 758 23.97 -11.73 -24.72
N GLN A 759 22.85 -12.11 -24.10
CA GLN A 759 21.53 -12.11 -24.74
C GLN A 759 21.08 -10.67 -25.08
N MET A 760 21.18 -9.76 -24.12
CA MET A 760 20.84 -8.36 -24.31
C MET A 760 21.64 -7.71 -25.44
N GLN A 761 22.95 -7.95 -25.50
CA GLN A 761 23.79 -7.45 -26.59
C GLN A 761 23.37 -7.99 -27.95
N SER A 762 23.00 -9.27 -28.03
CA SER A 762 22.52 -9.88 -29.28
C SER A 762 21.18 -9.31 -29.73
N ALA A 763 20.24 -9.10 -28.79
CA ALA A 763 18.90 -8.65 -29.13
C ALA A 763 18.81 -7.15 -29.49
N TRP A 764 19.70 -6.31 -28.93
CA TRP A 764 19.67 -4.85 -29.10
C TRP A 764 20.78 -4.31 -29.97
N SER A 765 21.52 -5.15 -30.67
CA SER A 765 22.65 -4.74 -31.55
C SER A 765 22.23 -4.32 -32.95
N ASP A 766 20.99 -4.52 -33.33
CA ASP A 766 20.38 -4.10 -34.59
C ASP A 766 19.42 -2.89 -34.36
#